data_ba977964462dbfc7d6be67639e0f95e5
#
_entry.id   ba977964462dbfc7d6be67639e0f95e5
#
_cell.length_a   1.000
_cell.length_b   1.000
_cell.length_c   1.000
_cell.angle_alpha   90.00
_cell.angle_beta   90.00
_cell.angle_gamma   90.00
#
_symmetry.space_group_name_H-M   'P 1'
#
loop_
_entity.id
_entity.type
_entity.pdbx_description
1 polymer ?
#
loop_
_entity_poly.entity_id
_entity_poly.type
_entity_poly.pdbx_seq_one_letter_code
_entity_poly.pdbx_strand_id
1 'polypeptide(L)'
;MYLSPNDSNQYRYLNLNNGLRVLLVRDENAQKSAAALAVNVGHFDDPSDREGLAHYLEHMLFLGTEKYPKTGEFQAFISQHGGNNNAWTGTEHTCYFFDVSPNAFERSLKRFSQFFIAPLFNSEALDKERHAVESEYRLKLKDDMRRLFQVHKEVVNPAHPFSKFSVGNLETLADREDSSIRDEIIEFYESHYSADLMTLSIMGPQPLDELEGWIMDLFSPIKNRSLKGKSVSIPLVNPSLPSCFVQVEPEKDSRKLVMAFTLPSMDQYYSSKPLSYFAHLLGYEGEGSLMLHLKNLGWVNGLAAGGGMSGSNFREFTVSCTLTPEGLNHTDEIVEATFAYLNLIVDSGFEEWRYKEKQAVLESAFQFQEAARPLDLVSHLVMNLHHYPEEDVVYGDYKMDSFNPELLKEVNQYFTVENLRLTLIAKGVETNQTAKWYDTPYSVQPFTDEQLARWRDPKPSDDHKLPEPNPYICYDLTPQALEGDATKPELVQDLPGFRLWHLQEKDFRVPKGVVYLAIDSPHAVSTPRKIVKTRLCVEMFLDSLVKETYQAEIAGMGYNMYAHQGGVTLTLSGFSQKQPQLLNVILTRFANRDFQPARFDIIKQQMLRNWKNAAKDRPVSQLFNAMTGILQPNNPPYPELIEALESIEVDELPEFVDNILNELHVELFVYGDWNKSQAVGLAETIKNALRVKNQRYEESLRPLVMLGENGTFQREVHCNQADSAIVIYYQSPDINPRSIALYSLANHLMSATFFHEIRTKQQLGYMVGTGNLPLNRHPGLVLYVQSPNAAPIDLLSAIDEFLNAFYMVLLELNEYQWQSSKKGLWNQIATPDNNLRSRAQRLWVAIGNKDHEFNQRDKVLEELKSLTRSEMIRFVVSVLKPRTANRLIMHSKGSEHQDDPCLDVGLEIGSVEEFQLRPRDVDLG
;
A
#
# COMPACT_ATOMS: atom_id res chain seq x y z
N MET A 1 21.67 19.78 11.38
CA MET A 1 20.64 19.06 10.62
C MET A 1 19.87 20.07 9.78
N TYR A 2 19.74 19.85 8.49
CA TYR A 2 18.97 20.73 7.60
C TYR A 2 17.50 20.33 7.60
N LEU A 3 16.60 21.27 7.89
CA LEU A 3 15.17 21.03 8.07
C LEU A 3 14.34 21.84 7.05
N SER A 4 13.20 21.33 6.67
CA SER A 4 12.24 22.08 5.87
C SER A 4 11.73 23.30 6.64
N PRO A 5 11.54 24.45 5.99
CA PRO A 5 10.89 25.61 6.60
C PRO A 5 9.46 25.32 7.09
N ASN A 6 8.82 24.29 6.53
CA ASN A 6 7.46 23.86 6.90
C ASN A 6 7.44 22.80 8.03
N ASP A 7 8.60 22.37 8.48
CA ASP A 7 8.73 21.39 9.57
C ASP A 7 8.81 22.11 10.91
N SER A 8 7.81 21.92 11.75
CA SER A 8 7.73 22.49 13.10
C SER A 8 8.29 21.58 14.19
N ASN A 9 8.75 20.39 13.84
CA ASN A 9 9.30 19.44 14.80
C ASN A 9 10.65 19.94 15.37
N GLN A 10 10.94 19.54 16.60
CA GLN A 10 12.24 19.70 17.21
C GLN A 10 12.99 18.36 17.15
N TYR A 11 14.27 18.44 16.83
CA TYR A 11 15.12 17.26 16.63
C TYR A 11 16.33 17.31 17.57
N ARG A 12 16.75 16.13 18.06
CA ARG A 12 18.01 15.94 18.79
C ARG A 12 18.64 14.62 18.43
N TYR A 13 19.87 14.68 17.94
CA TYR A 13 20.69 13.50 17.69
C TYR A 13 21.50 13.15 18.93
N LEU A 14 21.57 11.86 19.25
CA LEU A 14 22.34 11.31 20.36
C LEU A 14 23.17 10.12 19.88
N ASN A 15 24.37 9.99 20.44
CA ASN A 15 25.17 8.79 20.33
C ASN A 15 25.40 8.28 21.75
N LEU A 16 24.78 7.19 22.14
CA LEU A 16 24.87 6.65 23.49
C LEU A 16 26.24 5.99 23.75
N ASN A 17 26.63 5.86 25.03
CA ASN A 17 27.89 5.24 25.39
C ASN A 17 28.04 3.79 24.90
N ASN A 18 26.94 3.08 24.68
CA ASN A 18 26.94 1.75 24.07
C ASN A 18 27.02 1.75 22.53
N GLY A 19 27.11 2.92 21.90
CA GLY A 19 27.20 3.05 20.43
C GLY A 19 25.87 3.12 19.70
N LEU A 20 24.74 3.05 20.40
CA LEU A 20 23.40 3.23 19.79
C LEU A 20 23.22 4.68 19.33
N ARG A 21 22.91 4.86 18.06
CA ARG A 21 22.62 6.17 17.48
C ARG A 21 21.12 6.44 17.54
N VAL A 22 20.75 7.60 18.06
CA VAL A 22 19.35 7.94 18.36
C VAL A 22 18.97 9.29 17.76
N LEU A 23 17.78 9.36 17.19
CA LEU A 23 17.15 10.60 16.80
C LEU A 23 15.85 10.80 17.57
N LEU A 24 15.82 11.84 18.41
CA LEU A 24 14.62 12.27 19.12
C LEU A 24 13.88 13.29 18.29
N VAL A 25 12.56 13.14 18.18
CA VAL A 25 11.67 14.07 17.49
C VAL A 25 10.56 14.49 18.45
N ARG A 26 10.37 15.80 18.61
CA ARG A 26 9.28 16.36 19.41
C ARG A 26 8.31 17.11 18.52
N ASP A 27 7.04 16.71 18.57
CA ASP A 27 5.90 17.48 18.10
C ASP A 27 4.95 17.73 19.27
N GLU A 28 4.85 18.97 19.72
CA GLU A 28 4.01 19.35 20.88
C GLU A 28 2.54 18.98 20.70
N ASN A 29 2.08 18.88 19.47
CA ASN A 29 0.68 18.59 19.10
C ASN A 29 0.46 17.12 18.76
N ALA A 30 1.49 16.27 18.87
CA ALA A 30 1.35 14.86 18.54
C ALA A 30 0.29 14.15 19.38
N GLN A 31 -0.70 13.58 18.74
CA GLN A 31 -1.75 12.79 19.40
C GLN A 31 -1.36 11.31 19.53
N LYS A 32 -0.28 10.91 18.88
CA LYS A 32 0.36 9.61 19.03
C LYS A 32 1.87 9.80 19.21
N SER A 33 2.47 8.87 19.95
CA SER A 33 3.91 8.71 20.02
C SER A 33 4.34 7.46 19.26
N ALA A 34 5.55 7.45 18.73
CA ALA A 34 6.04 6.32 17.95
C ALA A 34 7.53 6.07 18.21
N ALA A 35 7.95 4.84 18.03
CA ALA A 35 9.35 4.43 18.09
C ALA A 35 9.66 3.40 17.02
N ALA A 36 10.86 3.48 16.45
CA ALA A 36 11.41 2.50 15.53
C ALA A 36 12.87 2.23 15.87
N LEU A 37 13.26 0.96 15.86
CA LEU A 37 14.65 0.53 16.02
C LEU A 37 15.02 -0.35 14.83
N ALA A 38 16.10 -0.01 14.15
CA ALA A 38 16.66 -0.79 13.06
C ALA A 38 18.04 -1.33 13.44
N VAL A 39 18.26 -2.59 13.17
CA VAL A 39 19.57 -3.25 13.35
C VAL A 39 20.14 -3.59 11.98
N ASN A 40 21.45 -3.38 11.80
CA ASN A 40 22.15 -3.74 10.56
C ASN A 40 22.42 -5.24 10.51
N VAL A 41 21.36 -6.01 10.48
CA VAL A 41 21.33 -7.47 10.37
C VAL A 41 20.10 -7.85 9.57
N GLY A 42 20.26 -8.65 8.56
CA GLY A 42 19.15 -9.14 7.72
C GLY A 42 19.41 -10.56 7.24
N HIS A 43 18.67 -11.01 6.24
CA HIS A 43 18.82 -12.39 5.77
C HIS A 43 20.17 -12.67 5.05
N PHE A 44 20.93 -11.64 4.69
CA PHE A 44 22.32 -11.83 4.26
C PHE A 44 23.21 -12.45 5.34
N ASP A 45 22.86 -12.24 6.61
CA ASP A 45 23.59 -12.76 7.75
C ASP A 45 23.21 -14.19 8.12
N ASP A 46 22.15 -14.74 7.54
CA ASP A 46 21.77 -16.13 7.78
C ASP A 46 22.94 -17.09 7.48
N PRO A 47 23.20 -18.09 8.33
CA PRO A 47 24.07 -19.20 7.94
C PRO A 47 23.54 -19.86 6.66
N SER A 48 24.43 -20.29 5.78
CA SER A 48 24.04 -20.87 4.49
C SER A 48 23.20 -22.15 4.61
N ASP A 49 23.28 -22.79 5.75
CA ASP A 49 22.53 -24.00 6.10
C ASP A 49 21.34 -23.73 7.05
N ARG A 50 21.06 -22.46 7.34
CA ARG A 50 19.93 -21.98 8.20
C ARG A 50 19.24 -20.75 7.61
N GLU A 51 18.81 -20.88 6.39
CA GLU A 51 18.12 -19.79 5.70
C GLU A 51 16.79 -19.46 6.39
N GLY A 52 16.53 -18.16 6.57
CA GLY A 52 15.35 -17.64 7.26
C GLY A 52 15.54 -17.41 8.76
N LEU A 53 16.75 -17.58 9.29
CA LEU A 53 17.01 -17.43 10.73
C LEU A 53 16.84 -15.98 11.22
N ALA A 54 17.27 -14.99 10.44
CA ALA A 54 17.07 -13.57 10.77
C ALA A 54 15.58 -13.21 10.84
N HIS A 55 14.78 -13.71 9.92
CA HIS A 55 13.33 -13.52 9.90
C HIS A 55 12.66 -14.24 11.10
N TYR A 56 13.10 -15.44 11.41
CA TYR A 56 12.61 -16.17 12.57
C TYR A 56 12.96 -15.46 13.89
N LEU A 57 14.15 -14.87 13.99
CA LEU A 57 14.53 -14.05 15.12
C LEU A 57 13.60 -12.83 15.29
N GLU A 58 13.24 -12.17 14.20
CA GLU A 58 12.25 -11.09 14.24
C GLU A 58 10.96 -11.51 14.94
N HIS A 59 10.40 -12.64 14.58
CA HIS A 59 9.21 -13.21 15.21
C HIS A 59 9.42 -13.50 16.69
N MET A 60 10.56 -14.07 17.04
CA MET A 60 10.85 -14.52 18.42
C MET A 60 10.97 -13.38 19.42
N LEU A 61 11.41 -12.20 19.01
CA LEU A 61 11.57 -11.06 19.90
C LEU A 61 10.24 -10.52 20.45
N PHE A 62 9.12 -10.76 19.77
CA PHE A 62 7.79 -10.37 20.25
C PHE A 62 7.21 -11.32 21.31
N LEU A 63 7.81 -12.47 21.54
CA LEU A 63 7.19 -13.58 22.29
C LEU A 63 7.55 -13.62 23.77
N GLY A 64 8.05 -12.55 24.33
CA GLY A 64 8.32 -12.40 25.75
C GLY A 64 9.77 -12.06 26.06
N THR A 65 9.93 -11.33 27.13
CA THR A 65 11.21 -10.89 27.67
C THR A 65 11.27 -11.22 29.16
N GLU A 66 12.44 -11.15 29.81
CA GLU A 66 12.57 -11.43 31.24
C GLU A 66 11.61 -10.58 32.09
N LYS A 67 11.46 -9.28 31.76
CA LYS A 67 10.57 -8.37 32.48
C LYS A 67 9.09 -8.53 32.11
N TYR A 68 8.80 -8.98 30.91
CA TYR A 68 7.43 -9.16 30.39
C TYR A 68 7.31 -10.54 29.73
N PRO A 69 7.24 -11.62 30.55
CA PRO A 69 7.39 -12.98 30.02
C PRO A 69 6.16 -13.52 29.28
N LYS A 70 4.99 -12.87 29.43
CA LYS A 70 3.74 -13.35 28.84
C LYS A 70 3.74 -13.13 27.34
N THR A 71 3.56 -14.19 26.57
CA THR A 71 3.40 -14.16 25.12
C THR A 71 2.20 -13.30 24.71
N GLY A 72 2.39 -12.40 23.74
CA GLY A 72 1.34 -11.49 23.26
C GLY A 72 1.08 -10.25 24.13
N GLU A 73 1.78 -10.10 25.26
CA GLU A 73 1.59 -8.97 26.19
C GLU A 73 1.93 -7.63 25.53
N PHE A 74 3.03 -7.57 24.77
CA PHE A 74 3.43 -6.35 24.08
C PHE A 74 2.36 -5.88 23.08
N GLN A 75 1.92 -6.77 22.20
CA GLN A 75 0.91 -6.45 21.20
C GLN A 75 -0.41 -6.05 21.85
N ALA A 76 -0.82 -6.76 22.91
CA ALA A 76 -2.03 -6.44 23.65
C ALA A 76 -1.94 -5.06 24.33
N PHE A 77 -0.78 -4.74 24.94
CA PHE A 77 -0.56 -3.44 25.57
C PHE A 77 -0.63 -2.30 24.55
N ILE A 78 0.05 -2.44 23.40
CA ILE A 78 0.04 -1.44 22.34
C ILE A 78 -1.39 -1.23 21.79
N SER A 79 -2.07 -2.32 21.45
CA SER A 79 -3.44 -2.28 20.93
C SER A 79 -4.43 -1.66 21.92
N GLN A 80 -4.36 -2.02 23.20
CA GLN A 80 -5.20 -1.45 24.26
C GLN A 80 -5.06 0.08 24.35
N HIS A 81 -3.87 0.61 24.06
CA HIS A 81 -3.59 2.05 24.10
C HIS A 81 -3.69 2.72 22.72
N GLY A 82 -4.47 2.15 21.81
CA GLY A 82 -4.79 2.72 20.49
C GLY A 82 -3.65 2.68 19.49
N GLY A 83 -2.65 1.84 19.71
CA GLY A 83 -1.47 1.74 18.89
C GLY A 83 -1.45 0.55 17.95
N ASN A 84 -0.44 0.54 17.09
CA ASN A 84 -0.09 -0.54 16.18
C ASN A 84 1.39 -0.88 16.34
N ASN A 85 1.75 -2.10 15.99
CA ASN A 85 3.13 -2.53 15.95
C ASN A 85 3.35 -3.46 14.76
N ASN A 86 4.57 -3.50 14.28
CA ASN A 86 5.00 -4.42 13.25
C ASN A 86 6.53 -4.51 13.23
N ALA A 87 7.05 -5.38 12.37
CA ALA A 87 8.47 -5.45 12.04
C ALA A 87 8.64 -5.96 10.62
N TRP A 88 9.85 -5.84 10.09
CA TRP A 88 10.23 -6.45 8.82
C TRP A 88 11.72 -6.80 8.83
N THR A 89 12.05 -7.89 8.14
CA THR A 89 13.42 -8.34 7.88
C THR A 89 13.74 -8.15 6.41
N GLY A 90 14.73 -7.30 6.13
CA GLY A 90 15.27 -7.07 4.79
C GLY A 90 16.53 -7.87 4.51
N THR A 91 17.24 -7.48 3.46
CA THR A 91 18.53 -8.07 3.07
C THR A 91 19.61 -7.86 4.13
N GLU A 92 19.78 -6.62 4.59
CA GLU A 92 20.86 -6.22 5.49
C GLU A 92 20.38 -5.52 6.76
N HIS A 93 19.06 -5.32 6.92
CA HIS A 93 18.46 -4.67 8.10
C HIS A 93 17.21 -5.38 8.54
N THR A 94 16.95 -5.33 9.86
CA THR A 94 15.67 -5.69 10.48
C THR A 94 15.18 -4.49 11.27
N CYS A 95 13.91 -4.12 11.09
CA CYS A 95 13.31 -2.96 11.73
C CYS A 95 12.06 -3.35 12.53
N TYR A 96 12.00 -2.87 13.76
CA TYR A 96 10.89 -3.05 14.70
C TYR A 96 10.29 -1.68 15.01
N PHE A 97 8.97 -1.56 15.00
CA PHE A 97 8.33 -0.27 15.21
C PHE A 97 6.94 -0.38 15.80
N PHE A 98 6.52 0.67 16.50
CA PHE A 98 5.17 0.80 17.04
C PHE A 98 4.78 2.27 17.19
N ASP A 99 3.47 2.51 17.25
CA ASP A 99 2.89 3.75 17.75
C ASP A 99 1.96 3.46 18.94
N VAL A 100 1.63 4.48 19.70
CA VAL A 100 0.79 4.35 20.88
C VAL A 100 0.30 5.73 21.34
N SER A 101 -0.72 5.79 22.16
CA SER A 101 -1.13 7.03 22.83
C SER A 101 0.01 7.59 23.67
N PRO A 102 0.24 8.92 23.69
CA PRO A 102 1.38 9.55 24.37
C PRO A 102 1.51 9.22 25.85
N ASN A 103 0.40 9.05 26.57
CA ASN A 103 0.38 8.69 27.99
C ASN A 103 0.86 7.26 28.32
N ALA A 104 0.93 6.41 27.29
CA ALA A 104 1.45 5.05 27.41
C ALA A 104 2.87 4.90 26.83
N PHE A 105 3.47 5.97 26.31
CA PHE A 105 4.70 5.89 25.53
C PHE A 105 5.89 5.39 26.35
N GLU A 106 6.14 5.93 27.54
CA GLU A 106 7.23 5.46 28.41
C GLU A 106 7.09 3.97 28.74
N ARG A 107 5.88 3.54 29.10
CA ARG A 107 5.60 2.12 29.41
C ARG A 107 5.76 1.21 28.19
N SER A 108 5.47 1.71 27.02
CA SER A 108 5.71 1.00 25.74
C SER A 108 7.20 0.88 25.46
N LEU A 109 7.98 1.95 25.65
CA LEU A 109 9.43 1.95 25.50
C LEU A 109 10.12 1.00 26.49
N LYS A 110 9.61 0.90 27.73
CA LYS A 110 10.08 -0.07 28.73
C LYS A 110 9.94 -1.52 28.26
N ARG A 111 8.87 -1.83 27.56
CA ARG A 111 8.63 -3.16 26.96
C ARG A 111 9.49 -3.37 25.73
N PHE A 112 9.52 -2.39 24.86
CA PHE A 112 10.21 -2.45 23.57
C PHE A 112 11.73 -2.61 23.73
N SER A 113 12.35 -1.87 24.65
CA SER A 113 13.78 -1.97 24.91
C SER A 113 14.22 -3.38 25.34
N GLN A 114 13.34 -4.13 26.02
CA GLN A 114 13.64 -5.47 26.48
C GLN A 114 13.82 -6.50 25.35
N PHE A 115 13.29 -6.26 24.17
CA PHE A 115 13.56 -7.08 22.98
C PHE A 115 15.06 -7.18 22.69
N PHE A 116 15.78 -6.10 22.97
CA PHE A 116 17.21 -5.95 22.66
C PHE A 116 18.12 -6.11 23.88
N ILE A 117 17.54 -6.34 25.06
CA ILE A 117 18.28 -6.51 26.30
C ILE A 117 18.20 -7.95 26.80
N ALA A 118 17.00 -8.49 26.94
CA ALA A 118 16.76 -9.79 27.58
C ALA A 118 15.53 -10.53 27.01
N PRO A 119 15.56 -10.90 25.71
CA PRO A 119 14.53 -11.77 25.15
C PRO A 119 14.62 -13.17 25.74
N LEU A 120 13.46 -13.82 25.96
CA LEU A 120 13.43 -15.13 26.63
C LEU A 120 13.71 -16.32 25.70
N PHE A 121 13.35 -16.22 24.43
CA PHE A 121 13.38 -17.36 23.53
C PHE A 121 12.68 -18.61 24.12
N ASN A 122 11.45 -18.40 24.56
CA ASN A 122 10.68 -19.43 25.26
C ASN A 122 10.48 -20.65 24.35
N SER A 123 10.85 -21.83 24.84
CA SER A 123 10.82 -23.09 24.07
C SER A 123 9.42 -23.49 23.61
N GLU A 124 8.38 -23.22 24.39
CA GLU A 124 7.00 -23.52 24.03
C GLU A 124 6.47 -22.59 22.93
N ALA A 125 6.82 -21.30 23.01
CA ALA A 125 6.46 -20.32 21.98
C ALA A 125 7.26 -20.52 20.69
N LEU A 126 8.50 -20.97 20.78
CA LEU A 126 9.39 -21.19 19.65
C LEU A 126 8.83 -22.15 18.62
N ASP A 127 8.32 -23.30 19.05
CA ASP A 127 7.76 -24.30 18.13
C ASP A 127 6.48 -23.79 17.45
N LYS A 128 5.63 -23.08 18.21
CA LYS A 128 4.43 -22.44 17.66
C LYS A 128 4.77 -21.38 16.61
N GLU A 129 5.84 -20.63 16.84
CA GLU A 129 6.24 -19.58 15.93
C GLU A 129 6.92 -20.11 14.65
N ARG A 130 7.60 -21.26 14.72
CA ARG A 130 8.05 -21.96 13.50
C ARG A 130 6.86 -22.29 12.58
N HIS A 131 5.75 -22.73 13.16
CA HIS A 131 4.53 -22.99 12.39
C HIS A 131 3.88 -21.72 11.85
N ALA A 132 4.01 -20.58 12.54
CA ALA A 132 3.58 -19.29 12.01
C ALA A 132 4.41 -18.87 10.80
N VAL A 133 5.74 -19.01 10.85
CA VAL A 133 6.64 -18.76 9.70
C VAL A 133 6.31 -19.70 8.53
N GLU A 134 6.07 -20.98 8.79
CA GLU A 134 5.62 -21.94 7.77
C GLU A 134 4.32 -21.50 7.11
N SER A 135 3.35 -21.07 7.90
CA SER A 135 2.06 -20.60 7.38
C SER A 135 2.21 -19.35 6.54
N GLU A 136 3.09 -18.43 6.94
CA GLU A 136 3.44 -17.24 6.15
C GLU A 136 4.08 -17.62 4.81
N TYR A 137 5.04 -18.54 4.84
CA TYR A 137 5.66 -19.07 3.64
C TYR A 137 4.64 -19.70 2.69
N ARG A 138 3.78 -20.59 3.19
CA ARG A 138 2.72 -21.24 2.40
C ARG A 138 1.74 -20.27 1.78
N LEU A 139 1.36 -19.22 2.53
CA LEU A 139 0.48 -18.16 2.04
C LEU A 139 1.04 -17.45 0.80
N LYS A 140 2.37 -17.44 0.64
CA LYS A 140 3.08 -16.77 -0.45
C LYS A 140 3.47 -17.67 -1.61
N LEU A 141 3.16 -18.96 -1.57
CA LEU A 141 3.55 -19.90 -2.63
C LEU A 141 3.04 -19.51 -4.02
N LYS A 142 1.87 -18.87 -4.10
CA LYS A 142 1.26 -18.39 -5.36
C LYS A 142 1.41 -16.88 -5.56
N ASP A 143 2.21 -16.22 -4.75
CA ASP A 143 2.50 -14.80 -4.89
C ASP A 143 3.61 -14.59 -5.93
N ASP A 144 3.26 -14.03 -7.09
CA ASP A 144 4.21 -13.87 -8.20
C ASP A 144 5.41 -13.00 -7.85
N MET A 145 5.28 -12.02 -6.96
CA MET A 145 6.43 -11.22 -6.53
C MET A 145 7.45 -12.08 -5.76
N ARG A 146 6.98 -12.95 -4.85
CA ARG A 146 7.86 -13.86 -4.10
C ARG A 146 8.47 -14.91 -5.01
N ARG A 147 7.70 -15.42 -5.97
CA ARG A 147 8.14 -16.41 -6.97
C ARG A 147 9.26 -15.83 -7.84
N LEU A 148 9.07 -14.62 -8.37
CA LEU A 148 10.07 -13.91 -9.17
C LEU A 148 11.32 -13.56 -8.36
N PHE A 149 11.14 -13.13 -7.11
CA PHE A 149 12.25 -12.83 -6.21
C PHE A 149 13.11 -14.05 -5.93
N GLN A 150 12.52 -15.24 -5.80
CA GLN A 150 13.28 -16.48 -5.64
C GLN A 150 14.05 -16.86 -6.92
N VAL A 151 13.44 -16.69 -8.10
CA VAL A 151 14.16 -16.90 -9.38
C VAL A 151 15.36 -15.94 -9.48
N HIS A 152 15.18 -14.67 -9.11
CA HIS A 152 16.27 -13.70 -9.07
C HIS A 152 17.42 -14.17 -8.17
N LYS A 153 17.12 -14.71 -7.00
CA LYS A 153 18.12 -15.29 -6.08
C LYS A 153 18.90 -16.45 -6.69
N GLU A 154 18.28 -17.26 -7.52
CA GLU A 154 18.92 -18.42 -8.16
C GLU A 154 19.75 -18.06 -9.39
N VAL A 155 19.48 -16.90 -10.01
CA VAL A 155 20.18 -16.44 -11.22
C VAL A 155 21.46 -15.64 -10.91
N VAL A 156 21.50 -14.95 -9.77
CA VAL A 156 22.67 -14.19 -9.34
C VAL A 156 23.84 -15.10 -8.92
N ASN A 157 24.96 -14.50 -8.58
CA ASN A 157 26.13 -15.24 -8.08
C ASN A 157 25.74 -16.09 -6.85
N PRO A 158 25.84 -17.42 -6.93
CA PRO A 158 25.44 -18.29 -5.81
C PRO A 158 26.27 -18.10 -4.53
N ALA A 159 27.46 -17.50 -4.64
CA ALA A 159 28.28 -17.16 -3.48
C ALA A 159 27.85 -15.84 -2.81
N HIS A 160 27.08 -15.01 -3.50
CA HIS A 160 26.58 -13.76 -2.92
C HIS A 160 25.44 -14.06 -1.94
N PRO A 161 25.40 -13.42 -0.75
CA PRO A 161 24.36 -13.70 0.24
C PRO A 161 22.92 -13.42 -0.23
N PHE A 162 22.74 -12.65 -1.28
CA PHE A 162 21.43 -12.44 -1.91
C PHE A 162 20.80 -13.76 -2.41
N SER A 163 21.61 -14.77 -2.74
CA SER A 163 21.11 -16.06 -3.21
C SER A 163 20.35 -16.87 -2.14
N LYS A 164 20.46 -16.52 -0.87
CA LYS A 164 19.82 -17.24 0.23
C LYS A 164 18.30 -17.05 0.25
N PHE A 165 17.57 -18.10 0.60
CA PHE A 165 16.14 -18.06 0.87
C PHE A 165 15.85 -17.21 2.11
N SER A 166 14.94 -16.25 2.03
CA SER A 166 14.81 -15.22 3.06
C SER A 166 13.73 -15.47 4.11
N VAL A 167 12.69 -16.25 3.80
CA VAL A 167 11.52 -16.39 4.66
C VAL A 167 11.75 -17.42 5.78
N GLY A 168 12.36 -18.55 5.44
CA GLY A 168 12.41 -19.70 6.31
C GLY A 168 11.11 -20.53 6.26
N ASN A 169 11.21 -21.79 6.66
CA ASN A 169 10.10 -22.72 6.75
C ASN A 169 10.45 -23.86 7.74
N LEU A 170 9.55 -24.83 7.93
CA LEU A 170 9.80 -25.95 8.83
C LEU A 170 11.01 -26.81 8.46
N GLU A 171 11.40 -26.85 7.18
CA GLU A 171 12.60 -27.57 6.73
C GLU A 171 13.88 -26.83 7.13
N THR A 172 13.98 -25.52 6.80
CA THR A 172 15.18 -24.73 7.08
C THR A 172 15.38 -24.43 8.56
N LEU A 173 14.30 -24.41 9.34
CA LEU A 173 14.28 -24.10 10.77
C LEU A 173 14.06 -25.32 11.69
N ALA A 174 14.26 -26.55 11.15
CA ALA A 174 14.11 -27.78 11.91
C ALA A 174 15.23 -27.94 12.97
N ASP A 175 14.95 -28.63 14.08
CA ASP A 175 16.00 -29.08 14.98
C ASP A 175 16.92 -30.10 14.28
N ARG A 176 18.21 -30.11 14.64
CA ARG A 176 19.24 -31.02 14.13
C ARG A 176 19.61 -32.05 15.20
N GLU A 177 20.32 -33.10 14.79
CA GLU A 177 20.78 -34.14 15.72
C GLU A 177 21.75 -33.59 16.80
N ASP A 178 22.53 -32.57 16.42
CA ASP A 178 23.61 -32.00 17.23
C ASP A 178 23.31 -30.59 17.78
N SER A 179 22.22 -29.92 17.34
CA SER A 179 21.86 -28.59 17.82
C SER A 179 20.35 -28.32 17.73
N SER A 180 19.83 -27.62 18.73
CA SER A 180 18.46 -27.14 18.68
C SER A 180 18.37 -25.79 17.96
N ILE A 181 17.26 -25.55 17.26
CA ILE A 181 17.01 -24.25 16.66
C ILE A 181 17.01 -23.13 17.70
N ARG A 182 16.62 -23.42 18.93
CA ARG A 182 16.66 -22.47 20.05
C ARG A 182 18.08 -22.02 20.35
N ASP A 183 19.03 -22.95 20.44
CA ASP A 183 20.43 -22.61 20.74
C ASP A 183 21.04 -21.81 19.59
N GLU A 184 20.73 -22.20 18.35
CA GLU A 184 21.21 -21.49 17.15
C GLU A 184 20.65 -20.08 17.04
N ILE A 185 19.37 -19.84 17.39
CA ILE A 185 18.80 -18.48 17.33
C ILE A 185 19.35 -17.59 18.46
N ILE A 186 19.64 -18.16 19.63
CA ILE A 186 20.30 -17.45 20.71
C ILE A 186 21.73 -17.06 20.27
N GLU A 187 22.47 -18.00 19.70
CA GLU A 187 23.81 -17.72 19.18
C GLU A 187 23.77 -16.65 18.09
N PHE A 188 22.82 -16.73 17.18
CA PHE A 188 22.63 -15.73 16.14
C PHE A 188 22.34 -14.35 16.71
N TYR A 189 21.43 -14.27 17.68
CA TYR A 189 21.12 -13.01 18.37
C TYR A 189 22.38 -12.44 19.06
N GLU A 190 23.11 -13.26 19.82
CA GLU A 190 24.30 -12.82 20.54
C GLU A 190 25.47 -12.44 19.63
N SER A 191 25.59 -13.05 18.48
CA SER A 191 26.69 -12.79 17.52
C SER A 191 26.38 -11.66 16.52
N HIS A 192 25.11 -11.23 16.40
CA HIS A 192 24.70 -10.25 15.37
C HIS A 192 24.04 -9.00 15.96
N TYR A 193 23.26 -9.11 17.03
CA TYR A 193 22.58 -7.97 17.65
C TYR A 193 23.49 -7.26 18.63
N SER A 194 23.85 -6.03 18.28
CA SER A 194 24.77 -5.20 19.07
C SER A 194 24.36 -3.74 18.97
N ALA A 195 24.45 -3.00 20.05
CA ALA A 195 24.03 -1.60 20.10
C ALA A 195 24.73 -0.70 19.06
N ASP A 196 25.99 -1.01 18.73
CA ASP A 196 26.77 -0.29 17.71
C ASP A 196 26.32 -0.56 16.25
N LEU A 197 25.47 -1.57 16.05
CA LEU A 197 24.80 -1.85 14.76
C LEU A 197 23.36 -1.34 14.71
N MET A 198 22.88 -0.68 15.77
CA MET A 198 21.49 -0.25 15.89
C MET A 198 21.33 1.26 15.72
N THR A 199 20.17 1.63 15.22
CA THR A 199 19.65 3.01 15.24
C THR A 199 18.27 3.01 15.87
N LEU A 200 17.92 4.12 16.53
CA LEU A 200 16.63 4.32 17.16
C LEU A 200 16.08 5.70 16.80
N SER A 201 14.84 5.76 16.39
CA SER A 201 14.11 7.03 16.22
C SER A 201 12.84 7.00 17.04
N ILE A 202 12.60 8.03 17.84
CA ILE A 202 11.37 8.17 18.62
C ILE A 202 10.74 9.54 18.39
N MET A 203 9.42 9.59 18.46
CA MET A 203 8.65 10.82 18.33
C MET A 203 7.54 10.88 19.38
N GLY A 204 7.39 12.02 20.02
CA GLY A 204 6.32 12.27 20.98
C GLY A 204 6.15 13.75 21.30
N PRO A 205 5.10 14.12 22.09
CA PRO A 205 4.85 15.50 22.49
C PRO A 205 5.71 15.94 23.70
N GLN A 206 6.36 14.98 24.38
CA GLN A 206 7.15 15.27 25.57
C GLN A 206 8.38 16.12 25.22
N PRO A 207 8.86 16.95 26.15
CA PRO A 207 10.11 17.69 25.97
C PRO A 207 11.28 16.78 25.60
N LEU A 208 12.20 17.26 24.77
CA LEU A 208 13.37 16.49 24.33
C LEU A 208 14.21 15.99 25.51
N ASP A 209 14.34 16.75 26.61
CA ASP A 209 15.09 16.34 27.78
C ASP A 209 14.44 15.14 28.50
N GLU A 210 13.11 15.08 28.50
CA GLU A 210 12.38 13.93 29.08
C GLU A 210 12.53 12.69 28.18
N LEU A 211 12.38 12.86 26.86
CA LEU A 211 12.61 11.77 25.89
C LEU A 211 14.04 11.24 25.99
N GLU A 212 15.04 12.13 26.09
CA GLU A 212 16.44 11.75 26.27
C GLU A 212 16.64 10.96 27.57
N GLY A 213 16.05 11.42 28.67
CA GLY A 213 16.11 10.71 29.95
C GLY A 213 15.59 9.27 29.83
N TRP A 214 14.44 9.08 29.21
CA TRP A 214 13.88 7.74 29.00
C TRP A 214 14.80 6.86 28.14
N ILE A 215 15.34 7.42 27.07
CA ILE A 215 16.22 6.67 26.17
C ILE A 215 17.53 6.28 26.87
N MET A 216 18.15 7.21 27.63
CA MET A 216 19.33 6.91 28.38
C MET A 216 19.12 5.78 29.40
N ASP A 217 18.01 5.80 30.13
CA ASP A 217 17.68 4.79 31.13
C ASP A 217 17.34 3.42 30.52
N LEU A 218 16.57 3.41 29.41
CA LEU A 218 15.97 2.19 28.87
C LEU A 218 16.82 1.49 27.81
N PHE A 219 17.61 2.24 27.04
CA PHE A 219 18.36 1.68 25.90
C PHE A 219 19.88 1.61 26.11
N SER A 220 20.44 2.32 27.10
CA SER A 220 21.86 2.18 27.46
C SER A 220 22.24 0.75 27.93
N PRO A 221 21.31 -0.05 28.53
CA PRO A 221 21.64 -1.42 28.88
C PRO A 221 21.80 -2.38 27.72
N ILE A 222 21.45 -1.99 26.50
CA ILE A 222 21.67 -2.83 25.32
C ILE A 222 23.17 -3.06 25.14
N LYS A 223 23.56 -4.34 25.02
CA LYS A 223 24.96 -4.71 24.95
C LYS A 223 25.61 -4.21 23.66
N ASN A 224 26.75 -3.54 23.80
CA ASN A 224 27.69 -3.32 22.73
C ASN A 224 28.67 -4.50 22.69
N ARG A 225 28.62 -5.29 21.62
CA ARG A 225 29.50 -6.45 21.41
C ARG A 225 30.70 -6.12 20.55
N SER A 226 30.88 -4.85 20.19
CA SER A 226 31.95 -4.34 19.32
C SER A 226 32.00 -5.10 17.98
N LEU A 227 30.85 -5.32 17.40
CA LEU A 227 30.71 -5.97 16.10
C LEU A 227 31.00 -4.94 15.02
N LYS A 228 31.91 -5.31 14.11
CA LYS A 228 32.09 -4.53 12.88
C LYS A 228 30.95 -4.87 11.92
N GLY A 229 30.35 -3.85 11.33
CA GLY A 229 29.41 -4.07 10.23
C GLY A 229 30.06 -4.95 9.16
N LYS A 230 29.36 -5.97 8.72
CA LYS A 230 29.85 -6.86 7.67
C LYS A 230 29.82 -6.12 6.34
N SER A 231 30.93 -6.17 5.58
CA SER A 231 30.96 -5.71 4.20
C SER A 231 30.83 -6.92 3.27
N VAL A 232 29.87 -6.87 2.38
CA VAL A 232 29.77 -7.87 1.30
C VAL A 232 30.77 -7.50 0.24
N SER A 233 31.74 -8.39 -0.03
CA SER A 233 32.76 -8.18 -1.06
C SER A 233 32.53 -8.98 -2.34
N ILE A 234 31.63 -9.95 -2.28
CA ILE A 234 31.32 -10.84 -3.39
C ILE A 234 30.41 -10.10 -4.38
N PRO A 235 30.74 -10.08 -5.70
CA PRO A 235 29.87 -9.41 -6.67
C PRO A 235 28.54 -10.15 -6.84
N LEU A 236 27.47 -9.37 -7.06
CA LEU A 236 26.12 -9.90 -7.27
C LEU A 236 26.00 -10.66 -8.60
N VAL A 237 26.67 -10.17 -9.63
CA VAL A 237 26.62 -10.77 -10.97
C VAL A 237 27.29 -12.14 -10.95
N ASN A 238 26.63 -13.13 -11.54
CA ASN A 238 27.19 -14.46 -11.69
C ASN A 238 28.36 -14.41 -12.70
N PRO A 239 29.60 -14.72 -12.27
CA PRO A 239 30.78 -14.61 -13.14
C PRO A 239 30.76 -15.62 -14.30
N SER A 240 30.02 -16.72 -14.16
CA SER A 240 29.88 -17.73 -15.21
C SER A 240 28.87 -17.35 -16.29
N LEU A 241 27.96 -16.41 -15.98
CA LEU A 241 26.93 -15.95 -16.90
C LEU A 241 26.59 -14.48 -16.58
N PRO A 242 27.49 -13.55 -16.92
CA PRO A 242 27.32 -12.14 -16.52
C PRO A 242 26.16 -11.42 -17.23
N SER A 243 25.79 -11.90 -18.41
CA SER A 243 24.60 -11.44 -19.13
C SER A 243 23.75 -12.63 -19.54
N CYS A 244 22.44 -12.53 -19.39
CA CYS A 244 21.57 -13.67 -19.63
C CYS A 244 20.14 -13.27 -19.93
N PHE A 245 19.45 -14.19 -20.60
CA PHE A 245 18.01 -14.18 -20.83
C PHE A 245 17.34 -15.16 -19.86
N VAL A 246 16.45 -14.64 -19.03
CA VAL A 246 15.66 -15.40 -18.05
C VAL A 246 14.21 -15.40 -18.50
N GLN A 247 13.59 -16.56 -18.55
CA GLN A 247 12.17 -16.70 -18.81
C GLN A 247 11.50 -17.29 -17.59
N VAL A 248 10.40 -16.71 -17.14
CA VAL A 248 9.69 -17.12 -15.92
C VAL A 248 8.20 -17.27 -16.21
N GLU A 249 7.64 -18.41 -15.81
CA GLU A 249 6.19 -18.60 -15.90
C GLU A 249 5.51 -18.15 -14.61
N PRO A 250 4.66 -17.10 -14.65
CA PRO A 250 3.96 -16.59 -13.48
C PRO A 250 2.73 -17.44 -13.15
N GLU A 251 2.22 -17.32 -11.93
CA GLU A 251 0.94 -17.92 -11.53
C GLU A 251 -0.26 -17.18 -12.18
N LYS A 252 -0.23 -15.84 -12.12
CA LYS A 252 -1.22 -15.00 -12.80
C LYS A 252 -0.84 -14.76 -14.26
N ASP A 253 -1.84 -14.54 -15.13
CA ASP A 253 -1.55 -14.09 -16.48
C ASP A 253 -1.01 -12.66 -16.45
N SER A 254 0.30 -12.53 -16.56
CA SER A 254 0.99 -11.26 -16.64
C SER A 254 2.04 -11.31 -17.75
N ARG A 255 2.37 -10.17 -18.32
CA ARG A 255 3.35 -10.05 -19.41
C ARG A 255 4.27 -8.89 -19.11
N LYS A 256 5.49 -9.19 -18.71
CA LYS A 256 6.51 -8.18 -18.38
C LYS A 256 7.84 -8.53 -18.99
N LEU A 257 8.53 -7.49 -19.46
CA LEU A 257 9.92 -7.58 -19.88
C LEU A 257 10.74 -6.64 -19.00
N VAL A 258 11.71 -7.19 -18.28
CA VAL A 258 12.55 -6.43 -17.34
C VAL A 258 14.00 -6.49 -17.79
N MET A 259 14.56 -5.34 -18.11
CA MET A 259 15.98 -5.15 -18.35
C MET A 259 16.65 -4.69 -17.07
N ALA A 260 17.56 -5.47 -16.50
CA ALA A 260 18.26 -5.14 -15.26
C ALA A 260 19.77 -5.01 -15.52
N PHE A 261 20.34 -3.94 -15.00
CA PHE A 261 21.79 -3.68 -15.02
C PHE A 261 22.30 -3.60 -13.58
N THR A 262 23.42 -4.25 -13.30
CA THR A 262 24.03 -4.23 -11.97
C THR A 262 25.17 -3.21 -11.96
N LEU A 263 25.10 -2.28 -11.01
CA LEU A 263 26.10 -1.24 -10.76
C LEU A 263 26.73 -1.45 -9.37
N PRO A 264 27.89 -0.83 -9.09
CA PRO A 264 28.37 -0.68 -7.72
C PRO A 264 27.36 0.06 -6.83
N SER A 265 27.55 0.01 -5.51
CA SER A 265 26.72 0.82 -4.61
C SER A 265 26.78 2.31 -4.99
N MET A 266 25.64 2.95 -4.97
CA MET A 266 25.47 4.37 -5.27
C MET A 266 25.30 5.22 -4.01
N ASP A 267 25.39 4.64 -2.82
CA ASP A 267 25.11 5.31 -1.55
C ASP A 267 26.01 6.55 -1.34
N GLN A 268 27.27 6.48 -1.73
CA GLN A 268 28.19 7.63 -1.66
C GLN A 268 27.78 8.81 -2.56
N TYR A 269 26.94 8.57 -3.54
CA TYR A 269 26.48 9.59 -4.50
C TYR A 269 25.06 10.09 -4.22
N TYR A 270 24.58 9.93 -2.99
CA TYR A 270 23.21 10.31 -2.63
C TYR A 270 22.91 11.80 -2.89
N SER A 271 23.90 12.69 -2.82
CA SER A 271 23.72 14.11 -3.08
C SER A 271 23.71 14.49 -4.55
N SER A 272 24.31 13.68 -5.43
CA SER A 272 24.32 13.91 -6.88
C SER A 272 23.25 13.12 -7.63
N LYS A 273 22.79 11.98 -7.05
CA LYS A 273 21.73 11.13 -7.60
C LYS A 273 21.88 10.82 -9.11
N PRO A 274 23.00 10.25 -9.55
CA PRO A 274 23.28 10.08 -10.98
C PRO A 274 22.25 9.18 -11.68
N LEU A 275 21.74 8.16 -11.01
CA LEU A 275 20.73 7.27 -11.59
C LEU A 275 19.39 7.97 -11.83
N SER A 276 19.06 9.04 -11.08
CA SER A 276 17.84 9.82 -11.29
C SER A 276 17.81 10.50 -12.65
N TYR A 277 18.95 10.89 -13.19
CA TYR A 277 19.05 11.50 -14.53
C TYR A 277 18.61 10.51 -15.62
N PHE A 278 19.14 9.29 -15.58
CA PHE A 278 18.76 8.22 -16.52
C PHE A 278 17.31 7.74 -16.31
N ALA A 279 16.91 7.55 -15.06
CA ALA A 279 15.57 7.13 -14.72
C ALA A 279 14.50 8.12 -15.22
N HIS A 280 14.77 9.41 -15.06
CA HIS A 280 13.88 10.47 -15.55
C HIS A 280 13.69 10.43 -17.06
N LEU A 281 14.77 10.28 -17.82
CA LEU A 281 14.70 10.30 -19.30
C LEU A 281 14.16 8.99 -19.87
N LEU A 282 14.62 7.85 -19.38
CA LEU A 282 14.12 6.53 -19.82
C LEU A 282 12.67 6.28 -19.42
N GLY A 283 12.27 6.75 -18.24
CA GLY A 283 10.91 6.60 -17.75
C GLY A 283 9.94 7.68 -18.18
N TYR A 284 10.38 8.64 -18.99
CA TYR A 284 9.52 9.71 -19.51
C TYR A 284 8.43 9.13 -20.41
N GLU A 285 7.20 9.62 -20.30
CA GLU A 285 6.04 9.06 -21.01
C GLU A 285 5.38 10.06 -22.02
N GLY A 286 5.95 11.27 -22.12
CA GLY A 286 5.44 12.30 -23.04
C GLY A 286 5.93 12.15 -24.48
N GLU A 287 5.82 13.24 -25.23
CA GLU A 287 6.21 13.29 -26.64
C GLU A 287 7.68 12.91 -26.86
N GLY A 288 7.94 12.07 -27.84
CA GLY A 288 9.28 11.61 -28.23
C GLY A 288 9.89 10.54 -27.30
N SER A 289 9.17 10.13 -26.24
CA SER A 289 9.65 9.14 -25.27
C SER A 289 9.73 7.72 -25.82
N LEU A 290 10.59 6.92 -25.20
CA LEU A 290 10.64 5.47 -25.46
C LEU A 290 9.26 4.82 -25.19
N MET A 291 8.61 5.18 -24.09
CA MET A 291 7.27 4.65 -23.76
C MET A 291 6.24 4.94 -24.85
N LEU A 292 6.15 6.19 -25.31
CA LEU A 292 5.17 6.57 -26.32
C LEU A 292 5.43 5.88 -27.66
N HIS A 293 6.70 5.76 -28.06
CA HIS A 293 7.10 5.02 -29.25
C HIS A 293 6.62 3.57 -29.21
N LEU A 294 6.94 2.85 -28.14
CA LEU A 294 6.55 1.45 -27.97
C LEU A 294 5.03 1.25 -27.82
N LYS A 295 4.35 2.21 -27.20
CA LYS A 295 2.88 2.22 -27.08
C LYS A 295 2.21 2.43 -28.45
N ASN A 296 2.72 3.33 -29.27
CA ASN A 296 2.20 3.59 -30.63
C ASN A 296 2.38 2.37 -31.55
N LEU A 297 3.44 1.58 -31.35
CA LEU A 297 3.62 0.30 -32.03
C LEU A 297 2.67 -0.80 -31.52
N GLY A 298 1.95 -0.55 -30.43
CA GLY A 298 1.04 -1.51 -29.81
C GLY A 298 1.75 -2.62 -29.00
N TRP A 299 3.00 -2.43 -28.59
CA TRP A 299 3.81 -3.45 -27.92
C TRP A 299 3.79 -3.36 -26.41
N VAL A 300 3.61 -2.17 -25.85
CA VAL A 300 3.61 -1.96 -24.39
C VAL A 300 2.40 -1.16 -23.92
N ASN A 301 1.99 -1.40 -22.68
CA ASN A 301 0.97 -0.64 -21.95
C ASN A 301 1.56 0.28 -20.88
N GLY A 302 2.80 0.04 -20.46
CA GLY A 302 3.47 0.84 -19.46
C GLY A 302 4.97 0.55 -19.45
N LEU A 303 5.74 1.54 -18.99
CA LEU A 303 7.18 1.46 -18.82
C LEU A 303 7.57 2.17 -17.53
N ALA A 304 8.46 1.56 -16.76
CA ALA A 304 9.05 2.18 -15.57
C ALA A 304 10.56 2.02 -15.60
N ALA A 305 11.30 3.04 -15.23
CA ALA A 305 12.76 3.02 -15.19
C ALA A 305 13.29 3.50 -13.83
N GLY A 306 14.39 2.92 -13.38
CA GLY A 306 15.12 3.31 -12.17
C GLY A 306 14.92 2.42 -10.96
N GLY A 307 13.96 1.48 -10.98
CA GLY A 307 13.76 0.50 -9.91
C GLY A 307 14.91 -0.52 -9.83
N GLY A 308 14.79 -1.46 -8.93
CA GLY A 308 15.73 -2.58 -8.74
C GLY A 308 16.20 -2.71 -7.29
N MET A 309 16.86 -3.82 -7.01
CA MET A 309 17.39 -4.11 -5.69
C MET A 309 18.64 -3.26 -5.39
N SER A 310 18.87 -3.00 -4.11
CA SER A 310 20.08 -2.34 -3.64
C SER A 310 20.65 -3.05 -2.43
N GLY A 311 21.94 -3.01 -2.28
CA GLY A 311 22.68 -3.53 -1.13
C GLY A 311 23.93 -2.68 -0.88
N SER A 312 24.69 -3.00 0.16
CA SER A 312 25.89 -2.26 0.53
C SER A 312 26.97 -2.28 -0.56
N ASN A 313 26.99 -3.30 -1.43
CA ASN A 313 28.01 -3.44 -2.48
C ASN A 313 27.45 -3.43 -3.91
N PHE A 314 26.14 -3.22 -4.09
CA PHE A 314 25.53 -3.18 -5.42
C PHE A 314 24.30 -2.29 -5.50
N ARG A 315 23.97 -1.90 -6.71
CA ARG A 315 22.70 -1.25 -7.06
C ARG A 315 22.25 -1.83 -8.40
N GLU A 316 21.02 -2.32 -8.48
CA GLU A 316 20.41 -2.64 -9.76
C GLU A 316 19.62 -1.44 -10.30
N PHE A 317 19.70 -1.24 -11.60
CA PHE A 317 18.86 -0.31 -12.36
C PHE A 317 18.02 -1.11 -13.34
N THR A 318 16.72 -0.92 -13.32
CA THR A 318 15.81 -1.68 -14.18
C THR A 318 15.02 -0.77 -15.12
N VAL A 319 14.76 -1.28 -16.32
CA VAL A 319 13.71 -0.79 -17.22
C VAL A 319 12.69 -1.91 -17.36
N SER A 320 11.48 -1.69 -16.89
CA SER A 320 10.41 -2.69 -16.86
C SER A 320 9.28 -2.27 -17.77
N CYS A 321 8.94 -3.12 -18.74
CA CYS A 321 7.85 -2.91 -19.68
C CYS A 321 6.70 -3.88 -19.39
N THR A 322 5.47 -3.36 -19.30
CA THR A 322 4.26 -4.18 -19.29
C THR A 322 3.85 -4.40 -20.74
N LEU A 323 3.88 -5.65 -21.20
CA LEU A 323 3.68 -6.01 -22.60
C LEU A 323 2.21 -6.22 -22.94
N THR A 324 1.88 -5.90 -24.17
CA THR A 324 0.67 -6.39 -24.85
C THR A 324 0.89 -7.82 -25.35
N PRO A 325 -0.15 -8.55 -25.80
CA PRO A 325 0.06 -9.83 -26.47
C PRO A 325 0.99 -9.71 -27.69
N GLU A 326 0.89 -8.64 -28.47
CA GLU A 326 1.79 -8.39 -29.61
C GLU A 326 3.22 -8.08 -29.16
N GLY A 327 3.37 -7.38 -28.04
CA GLY A 327 4.70 -7.09 -27.46
C GLY A 327 5.51 -8.33 -27.11
N LEU A 328 4.86 -9.48 -26.83
CA LEU A 328 5.55 -10.75 -26.64
C LEU A 328 6.33 -11.22 -27.87
N ASN A 329 5.87 -10.84 -29.05
CA ASN A 329 6.52 -11.19 -30.33
C ASN A 329 7.66 -10.22 -30.70
N HIS A 330 7.83 -9.14 -29.95
CA HIS A 330 8.76 -8.04 -30.24
C HIS A 330 9.71 -7.71 -29.09
N THR A 331 10.05 -8.70 -28.26
CA THR A 331 10.92 -8.48 -27.09
C THR A 331 12.31 -7.99 -27.50
N ASP A 332 12.87 -8.52 -28.58
CA ASP A 332 14.20 -8.11 -29.07
C ASP A 332 14.18 -6.67 -29.61
N GLU A 333 13.11 -6.27 -30.27
CA GLU A 333 12.90 -4.90 -30.77
C GLU A 333 12.73 -3.90 -29.62
N ILE A 334 12.05 -4.29 -28.54
CA ILE A 334 11.89 -3.45 -27.33
C ILE A 334 13.24 -3.22 -26.66
N VAL A 335 14.08 -4.25 -26.55
CA VAL A 335 15.44 -4.13 -26.01
C VAL A 335 16.29 -3.23 -26.90
N GLU A 336 16.24 -3.44 -28.22
CA GLU A 336 16.93 -2.60 -29.21
C GLU A 336 16.52 -1.12 -29.08
N ALA A 337 15.24 -0.83 -29.03
CA ALA A 337 14.71 0.53 -28.87
C ALA A 337 15.17 1.18 -27.55
N THR A 338 15.28 0.39 -26.48
CA THR A 338 15.76 0.87 -25.17
C THR A 338 17.23 1.27 -25.25
N PHE A 339 18.10 0.45 -25.86
CA PHE A 339 19.50 0.80 -26.05
C PHE A 339 19.67 1.96 -27.03
N ALA A 340 18.85 2.03 -28.09
CA ALA A 340 18.83 3.18 -28.99
C ALA A 340 18.49 4.50 -28.27
N TYR A 341 17.52 4.46 -27.35
CA TYR A 341 17.18 5.63 -26.54
C TYR A 341 18.28 6.00 -25.52
N LEU A 342 18.96 5.01 -24.94
CA LEU A 342 20.16 5.24 -24.13
C LEU A 342 21.27 5.94 -24.95
N ASN A 343 21.51 5.51 -26.17
CA ASN A 343 22.45 6.17 -27.07
C ASN A 343 22.02 7.62 -27.36
N LEU A 344 20.74 7.89 -27.59
CA LEU A 344 20.25 9.25 -27.76
C LEU A 344 20.55 10.14 -26.55
N ILE A 345 20.38 9.62 -25.31
CA ILE A 345 20.68 10.37 -24.08
C ILE A 345 22.16 10.75 -24.04
N VAL A 346 23.05 9.82 -24.38
CA VAL A 346 24.50 10.05 -24.34
C VAL A 346 24.95 10.97 -25.46
N ASP A 347 24.48 10.75 -26.68
CA ASP A 347 24.84 11.53 -27.88
C ASP A 347 24.37 12.99 -27.79
N SER A 348 23.24 13.22 -27.12
CA SER A 348 22.73 14.58 -26.87
C SER A 348 23.57 15.35 -25.82
N GLY A 349 24.46 14.66 -25.11
CA GLY A 349 25.20 15.21 -23.99
C GLY A 349 24.36 15.34 -22.71
N PHE A 350 25.06 15.40 -21.58
CA PHE A 350 24.41 15.58 -20.28
C PHE A 350 24.21 17.06 -20.00
N GLU A 351 22.96 17.51 -19.98
CA GLU A 351 22.59 18.92 -19.87
C GLU A 351 22.23 19.29 -18.43
N GLU A 352 22.89 20.30 -17.87
CA GLU A 352 22.70 20.76 -16.51
C GLU A 352 21.27 21.25 -16.24
N TRP A 353 20.59 21.85 -17.22
CA TRP A 353 19.23 22.34 -17.02
C TRP A 353 18.22 21.21 -16.73
N ARG A 354 18.41 20.01 -17.31
CA ARG A 354 17.59 18.84 -17.02
C ARG A 354 17.78 18.37 -15.58
N TYR A 355 19.02 18.40 -15.11
CA TYR A 355 19.35 18.11 -13.73
C TYR A 355 18.71 19.13 -12.78
N LYS A 356 18.77 20.42 -13.12
CA LYS A 356 18.17 21.51 -12.32
C LYS A 356 16.64 21.42 -12.24
N GLU A 357 15.96 20.98 -13.27
CA GLU A 357 14.51 20.75 -13.20
C GLU A 357 14.17 19.67 -12.16
N LYS A 358 14.91 18.57 -12.14
CA LYS A 358 14.72 17.51 -11.14
C LYS A 358 15.09 18.00 -9.73
N GLN A 359 16.16 18.77 -9.61
CA GLN A 359 16.54 19.42 -8.37
C GLN A 359 15.41 20.34 -7.85
N ALA A 360 14.84 21.17 -8.69
CA ALA A 360 13.73 22.07 -8.32
C ALA A 360 12.50 21.31 -7.82
N VAL A 361 12.17 20.20 -8.46
CA VAL A 361 11.06 19.31 -8.02
C VAL A 361 11.33 18.75 -6.63
N LEU A 362 12.52 18.21 -6.38
CA LEU A 362 12.89 17.65 -5.06
C LEU A 362 12.94 18.75 -3.99
N GLU A 363 13.47 19.91 -4.30
CA GLU A 363 13.56 21.04 -3.37
C GLU A 363 12.17 21.57 -3.01
N SER A 364 11.26 21.72 -3.97
CA SER A 364 9.87 22.08 -3.71
C SER A 364 9.15 21.03 -2.86
N ALA A 365 9.39 19.76 -3.13
CA ALA A 365 8.83 18.66 -2.33
C ALA A 365 9.34 18.70 -0.88
N PHE A 366 10.61 19.02 -0.67
CA PHE A 366 11.18 19.18 0.68
C PHE A 366 10.68 20.45 1.38
N GLN A 367 10.71 21.57 0.69
CA GLN A 367 10.30 22.86 1.25
C GLN A 367 8.84 22.84 1.74
N PHE A 368 7.95 22.21 0.98
CA PHE A 368 6.52 22.12 1.25
C PHE A 368 6.08 20.73 1.70
N GLN A 369 7.01 19.97 2.27
CA GLN A 369 6.61 18.70 2.86
C GLN A 369 5.61 18.94 4.00
N GLU A 370 4.66 18.04 4.11
CA GLU A 370 3.64 18.08 5.13
C GLU A 370 3.97 17.07 6.24
N ALA A 371 3.40 17.27 7.42
CA ALA A 371 3.63 16.38 8.54
C ALA A 371 3.22 14.93 8.19
N ALA A 372 4.15 14.01 8.40
CA ALA A 372 3.91 12.58 8.30
C ALA A 372 3.29 12.06 9.61
N ARG A 373 2.64 10.90 9.54
CA ARG A 373 2.22 10.22 10.76
C ARG A 373 3.47 9.85 11.59
N PRO A 374 3.40 9.94 12.93
CA PRO A 374 4.57 9.65 13.78
C PRO A 374 5.24 8.32 13.46
N LEU A 375 4.47 7.25 13.25
CA LEU A 375 5.00 5.93 12.91
C LEU A 375 5.77 5.91 11.59
N ASP A 376 5.22 6.56 10.55
CA ASP A 376 5.86 6.63 9.24
C ASP A 376 7.17 7.44 9.32
N LEU A 377 7.15 8.55 10.04
CA LEU A 377 8.34 9.41 10.21
C LEU A 377 9.47 8.66 10.92
N VAL A 378 9.21 8.03 12.08
CA VAL A 378 10.26 7.33 12.81
C VAL A 378 10.79 6.12 12.06
N SER A 379 9.91 5.38 11.35
CA SER A 379 10.31 4.24 10.54
C SER A 379 11.19 4.63 9.34
N HIS A 380 10.96 5.81 8.79
CA HIS A 380 11.78 6.37 7.72
C HIS A 380 13.12 6.88 8.25
N LEU A 381 13.09 7.72 9.28
CA LEU A 381 14.29 8.34 9.84
C LEU A 381 15.25 7.31 10.47
N VAL A 382 14.73 6.24 11.06
CA VAL A 382 15.56 5.18 11.64
C VAL A 382 16.43 4.49 10.58
N MET A 383 15.91 4.34 9.36
CA MET A 383 16.69 3.83 8.23
C MET A 383 17.65 4.87 7.67
N ASN A 384 17.24 6.14 7.59
CA ASN A 384 18.11 7.22 7.16
C ASN A 384 19.35 7.39 8.05
N LEU A 385 19.24 7.09 9.33
CA LEU A 385 20.40 7.05 10.26
C LEU A 385 21.48 6.03 9.85
N HIS A 386 21.12 4.97 9.08
CA HIS A 386 22.08 4.02 8.52
C HIS A 386 22.72 4.51 7.21
N HIS A 387 22.05 5.40 6.48
CA HIS A 387 22.45 5.78 5.12
C HIS A 387 23.06 7.17 5.01
N TYR A 388 22.73 8.09 5.93
CA TYR A 388 23.12 9.49 5.84
C TYR A 388 23.89 9.94 7.08
N PRO A 389 24.80 10.92 6.94
CA PRO A 389 25.40 11.59 8.09
C PRO A 389 24.33 12.39 8.86
N GLU A 390 24.64 12.74 10.10
CA GLU A 390 23.71 13.43 11.03
C GLU A 390 23.05 14.68 10.39
N GLU A 391 23.81 15.48 9.67
CA GLU A 391 23.33 16.71 9.04
C GLU A 391 22.26 16.46 7.96
N ASP A 392 22.27 15.30 7.31
CA ASP A 392 21.43 14.97 6.16
C ASP A 392 20.36 13.93 6.46
N VAL A 393 20.20 13.45 7.71
CA VAL A 393 19.22 12.42 8.06
C VAL A 393 17.80 12.77 7.61
N VAL A 394 17.39 14.02 7.71
CA VAL A 394 16.05 14.50 7.28
C VAL A 394 16.04 14.90 5.80
N TYR A 395 17.15 15.41 5.30
CA TYR A 395 17.22 16.02 3.96
C TYR A 395 17.79 15.10 2.86
N GLY A 396 18.56 14.09 3.22
CA GLY A 396 19.35 13.30 2.26
C GLY A 396 18.56 12.72 1.09
N ASP A 397 17.31 12.31 1.32
CA ASP A 397 16.44 11.79 0.25
C ASP A 397 16.11 12.83 -0.83
N TYR A 398 16.08 14.11 -0.45
CA TYR A 398 15.76 15.24 -1.33
C TYR A 398 17.00 15.97 -1.87
N LYS A 399 18.17 15.71 -1.27
CA LYS A 399 19.40 16.40 -1.62
C LYS A 399 19.85 16.07 -3.03
N MET A 400 19.95 17.08 -3.89
CA MET A 400 20.38 16.97 -5.28
C MET A 400 21.10 18.27 -5.65
N ASP A 401 22.39 18.36 -5.31
CA ASP A 401 23.14 19.61 -5.31
C ASP A 401 24.43 19.59 -6.13
N SER A 402 24.78 18.47 -6.79
CA SER A 402 26.02 18.34 -7.55
C SER A 402 25.80 17.67 -8.90
N PHE A 403 25.65 18.51 -9.93
CA PHE A 403 25.68 18.02 -11.31
C PHE A 403 27.13 17.61 -11.68
N ASN A 404 27.30 16.34 -12.03
CA ASN A 404 28.60 15.78 -12.38
C ASN A 404 28.49 14.95 -13.67
N PRO A 405 28.79 15.55 -14.84
CA PRO A 405 28.70 14.85 -16.12
C PRO A 405 29.71 13.70 -16.26
N GLU A 406 30.88 13.77 -15.61
CA GLU A 406 31.86 12.67 -15.64
C GLU A 406 31.32 11.43 -14.89
N LEU A 407 30.67 11.64 -13.74
CA LEU A 407 30.01 10.56 -13.03
C LEU A 407 28.89 9.92 -13.87
N LEU A 408 28.12 10.74 -14.62
CA LEU A 408 27.08 10.21 -15.51
C LEU A 408 27.69 9.35 -16.63
N LYS A 409 28.86 9.72 -17.17
CA LYS A 409 29.62 8.91 -18.13
C LYS A 409 30.06 7.59 -17.50
N GLU A 410 30.58 7.61 -16.27
CA GLU A 410 30.96 6.40 -15.53
C GLU A 410 29.77 5.47 -15.32
N VAL A 411 28.65 6.01 -14.88
CA VAL A 411 27.40 5.24 -14.69
C VAL A 411 26.93 4.62 -16.00
N ASN A 412 27.00 5.35 -17.11
CA ASN A 412 26.59 4.84 -18.41
C ASN A 412 27.38 3.60 -18.87
N GLN A 413 28.61 3.42 -18.39
CA GLN A 413 29.43 2.25 -18.73
C GLN A 413 28.81 0.92 -18.26
N TYR A 414 27.87 0.97 -17.34
CA TYR A 414 27.15 -0.22 -16.87
C TYR A 414 25.90 -0.55 -17.69
N PHE A 415 25.41 0.37 -18.53
CA PHE A 415 24.25 0.14 -19.40
C PHE A 415 24.67 -0.49 -20.73
N THR A 416 25.17 -1.71 -20.65
CA THR A 416 25.68 -2.46 -21.80
C THR A 416 25.00 -3.83 -21.91
N VAL A 417 25.04 -4.42 -23.09
CA VAL A 417 24.51 -5.78 -23.33
C VAL A 417 25.26 -6.85 -22.53
N GLU A 418 26.55 -6.63 -22.25
CA GLU A 418 27.40 -7.52 -21.47
C GLU A 418 27.05 -7.52 -19.97
N ASN A 419 26.32 -6.52 -19.50
CA ASN A 419 25.84 -6.39 -18.13
C ASN A 419 24.31 -6.53 -18.02
N LEU A 420 23.64 -6.95 -19.06
CA LEU A 420 22.19 -7.06 -19.12
C LEU A 420 21.71 -8.42 -18.58
N ARG A 421 20.83 -8.39 -17.59
CA ARG A 421 19.93 -9.50 -17.27
C ARG A 421 18.54 -9.14 -17.79
N LEU A 422 18.11 -9.85 -18.83
CA LEU A 422 16.80 -9.68 -19.44
C LEU A 422 15.87 -10.75 -18.88
N THR A 423 14.75 -10.35 -18.28
CA THR A 423 13.75 -11.28 -17.74
C THR A 423 12.42 -11.09 -18.44
N LEU A 424 11.93 -12.16 -19.08
CA LEU A 424 10.60 -12.23 -19.66
C LEU A 424 9.68 -13.02 -18.73
N ILE A 425 8.61 -12.40 -18.29
CA ILE A 425 7.60 -12.99 -17.41
C ILE A 425 6.32 -13.11 -18.23
N ALA A 426 5.93 -14.31 -18.59
CA ALA A 426 4.70 -14.56 -19.34
C ALA A 426 4.27 -16.02 -19.23
N LYS A 427 2.97 -16.27 -19.45
CA LYS A 427 2.46 -17.64 -19.60
C LYS A 427 2.97 -18.26 -20.91
N GLY A 428 3.28 -19.55 -20.85
CA GLY A 428 3.68 -20.32 -22.01
C GLY A 428 5.12 -20.09 -22.48
N VAL A 429 5.97 -19.47 -21.67
CA VAL A 429 7.41 -19.35 -21.95
C VAL A 429 8.10 -20.70 -21.82
N GLU A 430 9.23 -20.87 -22.50
CA GLU A 430 10.04 -22.08 -22.42
C GLU A 430 10.77 -22.13 -21.08
N THR A 431 10.53 -23.20 -20.32
CA THR A 431 11.16 -23.40 -19.01
C THR A 431 11.78 -24.79 -18.93
N ASN A 432 12.92 -24.91 -18.24
CA ASN A 432 13.65 -26.17 -18.06
C ASN A 432 14.18 -26.36 -16.63
N GLN A 433 13.85 -25.44 -15.74
CA GLN A 433 14.23 -25.46 -14.33
C GLN A 433 13.02 -25.07 -13.48
N THR A 434 13.11 -25.40 -12.21
CA THR A 434 12.10 -25.02 -11.21
C THR A 434 12.82 -24.40 -10.03
N ALA A 435 12.43 -23.15 -9.68
CA ALA A 435 13.00 -22.46 -8.55
C ALA A 435 12.62 -23.15 -7.25
N LYS A 436 13.58 -23.30 -6.37
CA LYS A 436 13.40 -23.92 -5.07
C LYS A 436 12.40 -23.11 -4.23
N TRP A 437 11.71 -23.77 -3.33
CA TRP A 437 10.74 -23.22 -2.37
C TRP A 437 9.38 -22.79 -2.93
N TYR A 438 9.35 -22.15 -4.10
CA TYR A 438 8.12 -21.63 -4.71
C TYR A 438 7.70 -22.37 -5.97
N ASP A 439 8.41 -23.42 -6.34
CA ASP A 439 8.11 -24.29 -7.51
C ASP A 439 7.85 -23.47 -8.81
N THR A 440 8.62 -22.39 -8.99
CA THR A 440 8.45 -21.49 -10.12
C THR A 440 9.19 -22.00 -11.35
N PRO A 441 8.50 -22.30 -12.45
CA PRO A 441 9.16 -22.72 -13.68
C PRO A 441 9.94 -21.53 -14.30
N TYR A 442 11.18 -21.75 -14.68
CA TYR A 442 12.01 -20.76 -15.34
C TYR A 442 13.07 -21.40 -16.23
N SER A 443 13.72 -20.58 -17.04
CA SER A 443 14.94 -20.93 -17.77
C SER A 443 15.92 -19.79 -17.75
N VAL A 444 17.19 -20.11 -17.87
CA VAL A 444 18.30 -19.14 -18.01
C VAL A 444 19.19 -19.58 -19.15
N GLN A 445 19.46 -18.65 -20.06
CA GLN A 445 20.33 -18.92 -21.20
C GLN A 445 21.15 -17.68 -21.59
N PRO A 446 22.31 -17.86 -22.22
CA PRO A 446 23.05 -16.74 -22.79
C PRO A 446 22.30 -16.12 -23.95
N PHE A 447 22.59 -14.87 -24.25
CA PHE A 447 22.12 -14.23 -25.48
C PHE A 447 22.79 -14.84 -26.73
N THR A 448 22.07 -14.83 -27.82
CA THR A 448 22.64 -15.23 -29.14
C THR A 448 23.56 -14.15 -29.68
N ASP A 449 24.49 -14.52 -30.52
CA ASP A 449 25.39 -13.57 -31.20
C ASP A 449 24.60 -12.54 -32.01
N GLU A 450 23.48 -12.94 -32.60
CA GLU A 450 22.57 -12.06 -33.35
C GLU A 450 21.93 -11.00 -32.44
N GLN A 451 21.42 -11.38 -31.26
CA GLN A 451 20.89 -10.45 -30.27
C GLN A 451 21.94 -9.47 -29.80
N LEU A 452 23.15 -9.95 -29.43
CA LEU A 452 24.24 -9.10 -28.99
C LEU A 452 24.68 -8.10 -30.06
N ALA A 453 24.80 -8.55 -31.32
CA ALA A 453 25.15 -7.68 -32.45
C ALA A 453 24.08 -6.59 -32.67
N ARG A 454 22.82 -6.96 -32.58
CA ARG A 454 21.65 -6.06 -32.75
C ARG A 454 21.60 -4.97 -31.69
N TRP A 455 21.89 -5.28 -30.45
CA TRP A 455 21.71 -4.37 -29.31
C TRP A 455 22.94 -3.52 -28.95
N ARG A 456 24.13 -3.80 -29.51
CA ARG A 456 25.36 -3.07 -29.15
C ARG A 456 25.40 -1.61 -29.57
N ASP A 457 24.89 -1.28 -30.75
CA ASP A 457 24.90 0.11 -31.25
C ASP A 457 23.67 0.40 -32.12
N PRO A 458 22.46 0.27 -31.57
CA PRO A 458 21.25 0.57 -32.32
C PRO A 458 21.09 2.07 -32.49
N LYS A 459 20.48 2.50 -33.59
CA LYS A 459 20.22 3.91 -33.87
C LYS A 459 18.83 4.31 -33.35
N PRO A 460 18.72 5.52 -32.76
CA PRO A 460 17.43 6.07 -32.38
C PRO A 460 16.46 6.17 -33.57
N SER A 461 15.21 5.94 -33.32
CA SER A 461 14.13 6.19 -34.29
C SER A 461 13.92 7.69 -34.49
N ASP A 462 13.42 8.11 -35.66
CA ASP A 462 13.19 9.53 -36.02
C ASP A 462 12.18 10.22 -35.07
N ASP A 463 11.29 9.45 -34.44
CA ASP A 463 10.32 9.93 -33.46
C ASP A 463 10.84 9.99 -32.03
N HIS A 464 12.04 9.46 -31.77
CA HIS A 464 12.68 9.59 -30.46
C HIS A 464 13.24 10.99 -30.25
N LYS A 465 12.81 11.62 -29.13
CA LYS A 465 13.30 12.94 -28.70
C LYS A 465 13.43 12.97 -27.19
N LEU A 466 14.40 13.74 -26.68
CA LEU A 466 14.47 14.03 -25.27
C LEU A 466 13.39 15.08 -24.88
N PRO A 467 12.91 15.05 -23.62
CA PRO A 467 11.91 16.00 -23.15
C PRO A 467 12.33 17.46 -23.31
N GLU A 468 11.38 18.28 -23.71
CA GLU A 468 11.51 19.75 -23.63
C GLU A 468 11.36 20.23 -22.18
N PRO A 469 11.73 21.49 -21.87
CA PRO A 469 11.54 22.05 -20.53
C PRO A 469 10.09 21.92 -20.05
N ASN A 470 9.92 21.54 -18.79
CA ASN A 470 8.62 21.24 -18.20
C ASN A 470 7.85 22.53 -17.83
N PRO A 471 6.74 22.86 -18.49
CA PRO A 471 5.98 24.10 -18.24
C PRO A 471 5.21 24.08 -16.91
N TYR A 472 5.10 22.94 -16.25
CA TYR A 472 4.39 22.79 -14.99
C TYR A 472 5.27 23.01 -13.76
N ILE A 473 6.59 23.04 -13.91
CA ILE A 473 7.48 23.31 -12.78
C ILE A 473 7.30 24.75 -12.32
N CYS A 474 7.04 24.93 -11.04
CA CYS A 474 6.91 26.23 -10.38
C CYS A 474 8.16 26.49 -9.56
N TYR A 475 8.84 27.60 -9.84
CA TYR A 475 10.08 28.00 -9.13
C TYR A 475 9.81 28.99 -7.99
N ASP A 476 8.69 29.67 -8.02
CA ASP A 476 8.30 30.67 -7.01
C ASP A 476 6.91 30.29 -6.45
N LEU A 477 6.90 29.48 -5.43
CA LEU A 477 5.70 28.94 -4.79
C LEU A 477 5.50 29.65 -3.45
N THR A 478 4.40 30.38 -3.35
CA THR A 478 3.98 31.06 -2.12
C THR A 478 2.50 30.82 -1.89
N PRO A 479 2.09 30.36 -0.69
CA PRO A 479 0.68 30.21 -0.37
C PRO A 479 -0.06 31.53 -0.49
N GLN A 480 -1.27 31.54 -1.03
CA GLN A 480 -2.09 32.73 -1.20
C GLN A 480 -2.50 33.33 0.16
N ALA A 481 -2.82 34.63 0.15
CA ALA A 481 -3.39 35.29 1.32
C ALA A 481 -4.74 34.66 1.70
N LEU A 482 -5.00 34.56 3.00
CA LEU A 482 -6.28 34.04 3.51
C LEU A 482 -7.38 35.07 3.31
N GLU A 483 -8.53 34.65 2.77
CA GLU A 483 -9.72 35.48 2.53
C GLU A 483 -10.82 35.24 3.55
N GLY A 484 -10.53 34.73 4.73
CA GLY A 484 -11.51 34.45 5.76
C GLY A 484 -10.98 33.52 6.84
N ASP A 485 -11.85 33.10 7.71
CA ASP A 485 -11.57 32.26 8.87
C ASP A 485 -12.42 30.98 8.91
N ALA A 486 -13.03 30.60 7.78
CA ALA A 486 -13.82 29.39 7.67
C ALA A 486 -13.01 28.15 8.11
N THR A 487 -13.66 27.29 8.89
CA THR A 487 -13.07 26.07 9.46
C THR A 487 -13.65 24.81 8.88
N LYS A 488 -14.74 24.92 8.14
CA LYS A 488 -15.43 23.83 7.45
C LYS A 488 -15.83 24.26 6.03
N PRO A 489 -15.99 23.30 5.10
CA PRO A 489 -16.43 23.62 3.75
C PRO A 489 -17.76 24.38 3.72
N GLU A 490 -17.84 25.35 2.85
CA GLU A 490 -19.05 26.12 2.56
C GLU A 490 -19.67 25.64 1.26
N LEU A 491 -20.97 25.48 1.22
CA LEU A 491 -21.72 25.26 -0.03
C LEU A 491 -21.87 26.59 -0.76
N VAL A 492 -21.02 26.83 -1.75
CA VAL A 492 -20.91 28.08 -2.49
C VAL A 492 -21.95 28.17 -3.62
N GLN A 493 -22.23 27.05 -4.26
CA GLN A 493 -23.25 26.95 -5.30
C GLN A 493 -24.08 25.68 -5.05
N ASP A 494 -25.39 25.83 -5.10
CA ASP A 494 -26.35 24.74 -5.06
C ASP A 494 -27.37 24.95 -6.17
N LEU A 495 -27.09 24.33 -7.31
CA LEU A 495 -27.89 24.43 -8.53
C LEU A 495 -28.45 23.03 -8.89
N PRO A 496 -29.55 22.96 -9.63
CA PRO A 496 -30.00 21.68 -10.15
C PRO A 496 -28.88 20.97 -10.94
N GLY A 497 -28.50 19.77 -10.45
CA GLY A 497 -27.43 18.97 -11.03
C GLY A 497 -26.01 19.44 -10.77
N PHE A 498 -25.81 20.44 -9.91
CA PHE A 498 -24.46 20.96 -9.61
C PHE A 498 -24.33 21.56 -8.22
N ARG A 499 -23.38 21.06 -7.43
CA ARG A 499 -22.98 21.66 -6.15
C ARG A 499 -21.49 21.99 -6.13
N LEU A 500 -21.16 23.14 -5.57
CA LEU A 500 -19.77 23.55 -5.29
C LEU A 500 -19.58 23.75 -3.79
N TRP A 501 -18.68 22.93 -3.22
CA TRP A 501 -18.14 23.09 -1.88
C TRP A 501 -16.75 23.72 -1.96
N HIS A 502 -16.45 24.64 -1.05
CA HIS A 502 -15.16 25.30 -0.99
C HIS A 502 -14.68 25.49 0.45
N LEU A 503 -13.38 25.29 0.66
CA LEU A 503 -12.67 25.64 1.88
C LEU A 503 -11.26 26.08 1.54
N GLN A 504 -10.87 27.30 1.88
CA GLN A 504 -9.47 27.72 1.83
C GLN A 504 -8.75 27.18 3.07
N GLU A 505 -7.64 26.49 2.85
CA GLU A 505 -6.84 25.88 3.92
C GLU A 505 -6.00 26.95 4.64
N LYS A 506 -6.01 26.91 5.99
CA LYS A 506 -5.36 27.91 6.82
C LYS A 506 -4.30 27.37 7.80
N ASP A 507 -4.30 26.07 8.06
CA ASP A 507 -3.45 25.48 9.09
C ASP A 507 -2.11 24.99 8.54
N PHE A 508 -2.10 24.30 7.40
CA PHE A 508 -0.88 23.71 6.81
C PHE A 508 -0.05 24.71 6.01
N ARG A 509 -0.69 25.70 5.45
CA ARG A 509 -0.06 26.80 4.69
C ARG A 509 0.93 26.36 3.63
N VAL A 510 0.54 25.39 2.84
CA VAL A 510 1.27 24.90 1.66
C VAL A 510 0.58 25.38 0.37
N PRO A 511 1.33 25.70 -0.71
CA PRO A 511 0.75 26.18 -1.98
C PRO A 511 0.17 25.02 -2.80
N LYS A 512 -0.58 24.14 -2.13
CA LYS A 512 -1.18 22.93 -2.69
C LYS A 512 -2.69 22.98 -2.60
N GLY A 513 -3.36 22.32 -3.54
CA GLY A 513 -4.79 22.19 -3.55
C GLY A 513 -5.25 20.80 -3.95
N VAL A 514 -6.49 20.50 -3.59
CA VAL A 514 -7.17 19.27 -3.98
C VAL A 514 -8.52 19.64 -4.58
N VAL A 515 -8.85 19.03 -5.71
CA VAL A 515 -10.13 19.19 -6.38
C VAL A 515 -10.75 17.80 -6.54
N TYR A 516 -11.93 17.61 -5.98
CA TYR A 516 -12.76 16.42 -6.18
C TYR A 516 -13.95 16.79 -7.06
N LEU A 517 -14.07 16.12 -8.19
CA LEU A 517 -15.15 16.28 -9.15
C LEU A 517 -15.86 14.91 -9.31
N ALA A 518 -16.97 14.73 -8.60
CA ALA A 518 -17.81 13.56 -8.79
C ALA A 518 -18.91 13.83 -9.81
N ILE A 519 -19.12 12.91 -10.71
CA ILE A 519 -20.17 12.91 -11.73
C ILE A 519 -21.02 11.68 -11.50
N ASP A 520 -22.19 11.85 -10.96
CA ASP A 520 -23.20 10.80 -10.76
C ASP A 520 -24.19 10.79 -11.92
N SER A 521 -24.54 9.60 -12.39
CA SER A 521 -25.57 9.42 -13.41
C SER A 521 -26.21 8.03 -13.32
N PRO A 522 -27.53 7.89 -13.50
CA PRO A 522 -28.19 6.59 -13.56
C PRO A 522 -27.72 5.79 -14.79
N HIS A 523 -27.31 6.50 -15.84
CA HIS A 523 -26.75 5.87 -17.05
C HIS A 523 -25.39 5.21 -16.80
N ALA A 524 -24.67 5.61 -15.76
CA ALA A 524 -23.36 5.04 -15.43
C ALA A 524 -23.42 3.73 -14.64
N VAL A 525 -24.49 3.47 -13.87
CA VAL A 525 -24.47 2.44 -12.83
C VAL A 525 -25.73 1.58 -12.72
N SER A 526 -26.79 1.82 -13.49
CA SER A 526 -28.08 1.14 -13.30
C SER A 526 -28.12 -0.34 -13.70
N THR A 527 -27.11 -0.84 -14.39
CA THR A 527 -26.94 -2.26 -14.75
C THR A 527 -25.48 -2.67 -14.74
N PRO A 528 -25.14 -3.97 -14.57
CA PRO A 528 -23.77 -4.45 -14.67
C PRO A 528 -23.07 -4.02 -15.97
N ARG A 529 -23.77 -4.07 -17.10
CA ARG A 529 -23.25 -3.64 -18.41
C ARG A 529 -22.89 -2.14 -18.41
N LYS A 530 -23.71 -1.27 -17.82
CA LYS A 530 -23.41 0.16 -17.70
C LYS A 530 -22.26 0.42 -16.74
N ILE A 531 -22.18 -0.29 -15.62
CA ILE A 531 -21.05 -0.22 -14.68
C ILE A 531 -19.74 -0.57 -15.41
N VAL A 532 -19.74 -1.63 -16.20
CA VAL A 532 -18.57 -2.04 -16.97
C VAL A 532 -18.19 -1.03 -18.05
N LYS A 533 -19.17 -0.48 -18.78
CA LYS A 533 -18.91 0.61 -19.74
C LYS A 533 -18.29 1.83 -19.06
N THR A 534 -18.78 2.20 -17.88
CA THR A 534 -18.20 3.30 -17.10
C THR A 534 -16.74 3.03 -16.74
N ARG A 535 -16.43 1.84 -16.21
CA ARG A 535 -15.06 1.44 -15.88
C ARG A 535 -14.16 1.42 -17.12
N LEU A 536 -14.65 0.90 -18.23
CA LEU A 536 -13.91 0.87 -19.50
C LEU A 536 -13.63 2.27 -20.05
N CYS A 537 -14.64 3.16 -20.00
CA CYS A 537 -14.44 4.57 -20.38
C CYS A 537 -13.41 5.27 -19.53
N VAL A 538 -13.35 4.99 -18.21
CA VAL A 538 -12.33 5.54 -17.32
C VAL A 538 -10.94 5.07 -17.73
N GLU A 539 -10.76 3.79 -17.98
CA GLU A 539 -9.45 3.23 -18.39
C GLU A 539 -9.01 3.79 -19.75
N MET A 540 -9.92 3.86 -20.72
CA MET A 540 -9.65 4.46 -22.02
C MET A 540 -9.25 5.93 -21.92
N PHE A 541 -9.95 6.67 -21.07
CA PHE A 541 -9.71 8.08 -20.84
C PHE A 541 -8.35 8.32 -20.20
N LEU A 542 -8.02 7.60 -19.13
CA LEU A 542 -6.73 7.70 -18.45
C LEU A 542 -5.58 7.32 -19.40
N ASP A 543 -5.73 6.24 -20.18
CA ASP A 543 -4.74 5.83 -21.17
C ASP A 543 -4.46 6.93 -22.22
N SER A 544 -5.49 7.68 -22.61
CA SER A 544 -5.38 8.74 -23.59
C SER A 544 -4.72 10.02 -23.09
N LEU A 545 -4.70 10.24 -21.76
CA LEU A 545 -4.19 11.45 -21.12
C LEU A 545 -2.68 11.44 -20.87
N VAL A 546 -2.07 10.29 -20.71
CA VAL A 546 -0.69 10.15 -20.19
C VAL A 546 0.30 11.04 -20.94
N LYS A 547 0.25 11.04 -22.27
CA LYS A 547 1.15 11.83 -23.11
C LYS A 547 1.14 13.33 -22.76
N GLU A 548 -0.02 13.90 -22.44
CA GLU A 548 -0.23 15.34 -22.25
C GLU A 548 -0.08 15.78 -20.79
N THR A 549 -0.22 14.83 -19.86
CA THR A 549 -0.26 15.13 -18.41
C THR A 549 0.98 14.69 -17.66
N TYR A 550 1.85 13.88 -18.26
CA TYR A 550 3.00 13.30 -17.58
C TYR A 550 3.97 14.38 -17.01
N GLN A 551 4.15 15.49 -17.74
CA GLN A 551 4.97 16.61 -17.24
C GLN A 551 4.37 17.27 -15.98
N ALA A 552 3.05 17.30 -15.86
CA ALA A 552 2.39 17.79 -14.65
C ALA A 552 2.65 16.85 -13.45
N GLU A 553 2.62 15.54 -13.65
CA GLU A 553 2.94 14.55 -12.60
C GLU A 553 4.39 14.70 -12.13
N ILE A 554 5.35 14.87 -13.04
CA ILE A 554 6.76 15.12 -12.71
C ILE A 554 6.90 16.39 -11.85
N ALA A 555 6.12 17.43 -12.12
CA ALA A 555 6.14 18.68 -11.41
C ALA A 555 5.40 18.65 -10.04
N GLY A 556 4.97 17.48 -9.58
CA GLY A 556 4.32 17.31 -8.28
C GLY A 556 2.80 17.56 -8.30
N MET A 557 2.17 17.47 -9.46
CA MET A 557 0.72 17.50 -9.62
C MET A 557 0.23 16.11 -10.03
N GLY A 558 -0.75 15.58 -9.30
CA GLY A 558 -1.38 14.32 -9.60
C GLY A 558 -2.83 14.48 -10.03
N TYR A 559 -3.30 13.54 -10.82
CA TYR A 559 -4.72 13.36 -11.06
C TYR A 559 -5.05 11.86 -11.03
N ASN A 560 -6.28 11.56 -10.71
CA ASN A 560 -6.80 10.21 -10.79
C ASN A 560 -8.29 10.25 -11.14
N MET A 561 -8.75 9.24 -11.85
CA MET A 561 -10.16 9.05 -12.14
C MET A 561 -10.55 7.60 -11.81
N TYR A 562 -11.66 7.44 -11.12
CA TYR A 562 -12.14 6.11 -10.75
C TYR A 562 -13.66 6.05 -10.79
N ALA A 563 -14.18 4.85 -11.13
CA ALA A 563 -15.59 4.55 -11.09
C ALA A 563 -16.01 4.14 -9.66
N HIS A 564 -17.24 4.51 -9.28
CA HIS A 564 -17.87 4.17 -8.00
C HIS A 564 -19.35 3.86 -8.18
N GLN A 565 -20.06 3.56 -7.11
CA GLN A 565 -21.47 3.15 -7.13
C GLN A 565 -22.46 4.20 -7.69
N GLY A 566 -22.07 5.45 -7.83
CA GLY A 566 -22.89 6.52 -8.39
C GLY A 566 -22.48 6.98 -9.77
N GLY A 567 -21.25 6.72 -10.19
CA GLY A 567 -20.66 7.20 -11.43
C GLY A 567 -19.16 7.20 -11.42
N VAL A 568 -18.54 8.39 -11.60
CA VAL A 568 -17.09 8.55 -11.63
C VAL A 568 -16.65 9.75 -10.80
N THR A 569 -15.44 9.69 -10.25
CA THR A 569 -14.79 10.83 -9.60
C THR A 569 -13.43 11.09 -10.23
N LEU A 570 -13.20 12.34 -10.63
CA LEU A 570 -11.90 12.88 -10.98
C LEU A 570 -11.33 13.63 -9.78
N THR A 571 -10.08 13.35 -9.43
CA THR A 571 -9.34 14.06 -8.39
C THR A 571 -8.11 14.74 -8.96
N LEU A 572 -7.84 15.96 -8.51
CA LEU A 572 -6.58 16.67 -8.76
C LEU A 572 -5.92 16.96 -7.41
N SER A 573 -4.60 16.84 -7.35
CA SER A 573 -3.83 17.14 -6.14
C SER A 573 -2.46 17.71 -6.48
N GLY A 574 -1.81 18.33 -5.50
CA GLY A 574 -0.47 18.92 -5.64
C GLY A 574 -0.47 20.44 -5.71
N PHE A 575 0.55 21.03 -6.30
CA PHE A 575 0.69 22.47 -6.37
C PHE A 575 -0.47 23.12 -7.13
N SER A 576 -1.17 24.05 -6.47
CA SER A 576 -2.42 24.65 -6.97
C SER A 576 -2.22 25.60 -8.16
N GLN A 577 -1.05 26.23 -8.27
CA GLN A 577 -0.77 27.27 -9.26
C GLN A 577 -1.01 26.82 -10.72
N LYS A 578 -0.68 25.58 -11.05
CA LYS A 578 -0.80 25.02 -12.39
C LYS A 578 -1.97 24.03 -12.55
N GLN A 579 -2.76 23.81 -11.50
CA GLN A 579 -3.93 22.92 -11.56
C GLN A 579 -4.99 23.37 -12.58
N PRO A 580 -5.30 24.67 -12.77
CA PRO A 580 -6.23 25.08 -13.82
C PRO A 580 -5.76 24.69 -15.22
N GLN A 581 -4.46 24.78 -15.51
CA GLN A 581 -3.88 24.38 -16.80
C GLN A 581 -4.04 22.86 -17.01
N LEU A 582 -3.74 22.06 -15.99
CA LEU A 582 -3.93 20.61 -16.02
C LEU A 582 -5.39 20.24 -16.22
N LEU A 583 -6.31 20.87 -15.48
CA LEU A 583 -7.74 20.63 -15.62
C LEU A 583 -8.24 20.95 -17.04
N ASN A 584 -7.79 22.03 -17.65
CA ASN A 584 -8.16 22.36 -19.01
C ASN A 584 -7.72 21.28 -20.02
N VAL A 585 -6.52 20.72 -19.87
CA VAL A 585 -6.06 19.59 -20.69
C VAL A 585 -6.98 18.40 -20.53
N ILE A 586 -7.30 18.02 -19.28
CA ILE A 586 -8.18 16.90 -18.96
C ILE A 586 -9.59 17.10 -19.55
N LEU A 587 -10.20 18.27 -19.33
CA LEU A 587 -11.55 18.57 -19.84
C LEU A 587 -11.60 18.66 -21.37
N THR A 588 -10.57 19.20 -22.01
CA THR A 588 -10.47 19.21 -23.47
C THR A 588 -10.42 17.80 -24.04
N ARG A 589 -9.65 16.92 -23.44
CA ARG A 589 -9.58 15.51 -23.84
C ARG A 589 -10.91 14.79 -23.63
N PHE A 590 -11.57 15.06 -22.52
CA PHE A 590 -12.90 14.51 -22.24
C PHE A 590 -13.93 14.93 -23.28
N ALA A 591 -13.87 16.15 -23.78
CA ALA A 591 -14.77 16.66 -24.82
C ALA A 591 -14.55 15.99 -26.19
N ASN A 592 -13.33 15.57 -26.50
CA ASN A 592 -12.96 15.00 -27.81
C ASN A 592 -13.50 13.57 -28.04
N ARG A 593 -13.74 12.78 -26.98
CA ARG A 593 -14.36 11.44 -27.01
C ARG A 593 -13.81 10.50 -28.07
N ASP A 594 -12.53 10.55 -28.31
CA ASP A 594 -11.86 9.71 -29.29
C ASP A 594 -11.50 8.35 -28.70
N PHE A 595 -12.35 7.36 -28.90
CA PHE A 595 -12.12 5.97 -28.51
C PHE A 595 -11.42 5.22 -29.65
N GLN A 596 -10.09 5.17 -29.62
CA GLN A 596 -9.30 4.49 -30.63
C GLN A 596 -9.53 2.96 -30.60
N PRO A 597 -10.03 2.32 -31.69
CA PRO A 597 -10.36 0.89 -31.65
C PRO A 597 -9.21 -0.01 -31.28
N ALA A 598 -7.98 0.27 -31.73
CA ALA A 598 -6.81 -0.53 -31.40
C ALA A 598 -6.47 -0.46 -29.90
N ARG A 599 -6.63 0.70 -29.26
CA ARG A 599 -6.45 0.84 -27.81
C ARG A 599 -7.60 0.22 -27.03
N PHE A 600 -8.82 0.32 -27.53
CA PHE A 600 -9.98 -0.32 -26.92
C PHE A 600 -9.77 -1.82 -26.76
N ASP A 601 -9.36 -2.52 -27.80
CA ASP A 601 -9.13 -3.96 -27.75
C ASP A 601 -8.05 -4.34 -26.71
N ILE A 602 -6.94 -3.59 -26.68
CA ILE A 602 -5.86 -3.81 -25.74
C ILE A 602 -6.36 -3.61 -24.30
N ILE A 603 -7.04 -2.51 -24.00
CA ILE A 603 -7.53 -2.17 -22.67
C ILE A 603 -8.62 -3.15 -22.22
N LYS A 604 -9.57 -3.49 -23.10
CA LYS A 604 -10.59 -4.50 -22.83
C LYS A 604 -9.96 -5.84 -22.44
N GLN A 605 -8.98 -6.32 -23.20
CA GLN A 605 -8.28 -7.57 -22.90
C GLN A 605 -7.48 -7.49 -21.60
N GLN A 606 -6.86 -6.35 -21.31
CA GLN A 606 -6.16 -6.14 -20.03
C GLN A 606 -7.12 -6.16 -18.84
N MET A 607 -8.27 -5.51 -18.95
CA MET A 607 -9.29 -5.52 -17.90
C MET A 607 -9.83 -6.94 -17.67
N LEU A 608 -10.18 -7.67 -18.73
CA LEU A 608 -10.60 -9.07 -18.65
C LEU A 608 -9.55 -9.93 -17.94
N ARG A 609 -8.29 -9.80 -18.32
CA ARG A 609 -7.18 -10.52 -17.70
C ARG A 609 -7.06 -10.19 -16.21
N ASN A 610 -7.13 -8.92 -15.86
CA ASN A 610 -7.01 -8.47 -14.46
C ASN A 610 -8.16 -9.04 -13.60
N TRP A 611 -9.38 -9.02 -14.11
CA TRP A 611 -10.53 -9.57 -13.40
C TRP A 611 -10.51 -11.10 -13.33
N LYS A 612 -10.06 -11.78 -14.38
CA LYS A 612 -9.83 -13.24 -14.35
C LYS A 612 -8.71 -13.63 -13.39
N ASN A 613 -7.67 -12.81 -13.27
CA ASN A 613 -6.60 -13.02 -12.30
C ASN A 613 -7.07 -12.86 -10.83
N ALA A 614 -8.14 -12.10 -10.58
CA ALA A 614 -8.71 -11.98 -9.24
C ALA A 614 -9.22 -13.33 -8.68
N ALA A 615 -9.56 -14.30 -9.53
CA ALA A 615 -9.89 -15.65 -9.11
C ALA A 615 -8.68 -16.44 -8.57
N LYS A 616 -7.46 -15.91 -8.72
CA LYS A 616 -6.21 -16.43 -8.17
C LYS A 616 -5.73 -15.68 -6.92
N ASP A 617 -6.47 -14.70 -6.48
CA ASP A 617 -6.19 -14.00 -5.24
C ASP A 617 -6.43 -14.91 -4.03
N ARG A 618 -5.90 -14.49 -2.87
CA ARG A 618 -6.09 -15.22 -1.61
C ARG A 618 -7.57 -15.45 -1.34
N PRO A 619 -7.96 -16.61 -0.78
CA PRO A 619 -9.35 -16.92 -0.47
C PRO A 619 -10.08 -15.81 0.30
N VAL A 620 -9.47 -15.25 1.33
CA VAL A 620 -10.06 -14.14 2.11
C VAL A 620 -10.41 -12.94 1.21
N SER A 621 -9.53 -12.56 0.27
CA SER A 621 -9.80 -11.44 -0.64
C SER A 621 -10.97 -11.74 -1.59
N GLN A 622 -11.07 -12.96 -2.06
CA GLN A 622 -12.19 -13.39 -2.89
C GLN A 622 -13.51 -13.39 -2.11
N LEU A 623 -13.49 -13.82 -0.83
CA LEU A 623 -14.65 -13.76 0.05
C LEU A 623 -15.13 -12.32 0.29
N PHE A 624 -14.22 -11.37 0.53
CA PHE A 624 -14.59 -9.95 0.66
C PHE A 624 -15.22 -9.39 -0.61
N ASN A 625 -14.68 -9.71 -1.78
CA ASN A 625 -15.25 -9.28 -3.06
C ASN A 625 -16.66 -9.85 -3.27
N ALA A 626 -16.85 -11.13 -3.01
CA ALA A 626 -18.16 -11.78 -3.11
C ALA A 626 -19.17 -11.19 -2.11
N MET A 627 -18.75 -10.92 -0.88
CA MET A 627 -19.58 -10.31 0.16
C MET A 627 -20.05 -8.91 -0.23
N THR A 628 -19.16 -8.07 -0.71
CA THR A 628 -19.54 -6.72 -1.16
C THR A 628 -20.46 -6.77 -2.37
N GLY A 629 -20.25 -7.70 -3.29
CA GLY A 629 -21.17 -7.93 -4.42
C GLY A 629 -22.59 -8.35 -3.99
N ILE A 630 -22.71 -9.11 -2.90
CA ILE A 630 -24.03 -9.49 -2.33
C ILE A 630 -24.73 -8.30 -1.69
N LEU A 631 -23.99 -7.48 -0.95
CA LEU A 631 -24.55 -6.40 -0.13
C LEU A 631 -24.70 -5.08 -0.89
N GLN A 632 -23.90 -4.84 -1.90
CA GLN A 632 -23.91 -3.62 -2.71
C GLN A 632 -24.26 -3.93 -4.18
N PRO A 633 -25.52 -3.84 -4.58
CA PRO A 633 -25.95 -4.18 -5.95
C PRO A 633 -25.22 -3.41 -7.06
N ASN A 634 -24.82 -2.15 -6.80
CA ASN A 634 -24.02 -1.34 -7.73
C ASN A 634 -22.52 -1.67 -7.75
N ASN A 635 -22.11 -2.75 -7.09
CA ASN A 635 -20.74 -3.24 -7.09
C ASN A 635 -20.71 -4.76 -7.38
N PRO A 636 -21.09 -5.18 -8.59
CA PRO A 636 -21.20 -6.60 -8.95
C PRO A 636 -19.85 -7.31 -8.86
N PRO A 637 -19.86 -8.63 -8.56
CA PRO A 637 -18.63 -9.43 -8.46
C PRO A 637 -18.00 -9.65 -9.84
N TYR A 638 -16.72 -10.02 -9.85
CA TYR A 638 -15.94 -10.17 -11.07
C TYR A 638 -16.57 -11.08 -12.16
N PRO A 639 -17.19 -12.22 -11.84
CA PRO A 639 -17.81 -13.04 -12.89
C PRO A 639 -18.86 -12.29 -13.73
N GLU A 640 -19.71 -11.49 -13.10
CA GLU A 640 -20.72 -10.68 -13.80
C GLU A 640 -20.08 -9.53 -14.60
N LEU A 641 -19.01 -8.93 -14.06
CA LEU A 641 -18.25 -7.90 -14.76
C LEU A 641 -17.57 -8.45 -16.02
N ILE A 642 -16.99 -9.65 -15.93
CA ILE A 642 -16.34 -10.33 -17.07
C ILE A 642 -17.35 -10.61 -18.17
N GLU A 643 -18.48 -11.23 -17.83
CA GLU A 643 -19.55 -11.53 -18.79
C GLU A 643 -20.05 -10.25 -19.51
N ALA A 644 -20.28 -9.19 -18.74
CA ALA A 644 -20.71 -7.91 -19.31
C ALA A 644 -19.65 -7.32 -20.25
N LEU A 645 -18.37 -7.35 -19.85
CA LEU A 645 -17.28 -6.75 -20.64
C LEU A 645 -17.06 -7.47 -21.97
N GLU A 646 -17.15 -8.80 -21.98
CA GLU A 646 -16.94 -9.59 -23.20
C GLU A 646 -17.87 -9.15 -24.35
N SER A 647 -19.05 -8.66 -24.05
CA SER A 647 -20.10 -8.27 -25.02
C SER A 647 -20.08 -6.79 -25.44
N ILE A 648 -19.17 -5.96 -24.91
CA ILE A 648 -19.13 -4.51 -25.22
C ILE A 648 -18.29 -4.26 -26.46
N GLU A 649 -18.78 -3.41 -27.33
CA GLU A 649 -18.11 -2.94 -28.56
C GLU A 649 -17.75 -1.45 -28.44
N VAL A 650 -16.69 -1.02 -29.14
CA VAL A 650 -16.17 0.35 -29.09
C VAL A 650 -17.20 1.39 -29.53
N ASP A 651 -18.00 1.07 -30.55
CA ASP A 651 -18.98 1.98 -31.14
C ASP A 651 -20.12 2.36 -30.17
N GLU A 652 -20.29 1.62 -29.09
CA GLU A 652 -21.29 1.91 -28.07
C GLU A 652 -20.87 3.05 -27.12
N LEU A 653 -19.56 3.33 -26.98
CA LEU A 653 -19.02 4.21 -25.96
C LEU A 653 -19.35 5.69 -26.18
N PRO A 654 -19.31 6.27 -27.39
CA PRO A 654 -19.65 7.68 -27.60
C PRO A 654 -21.08 8.02 -27.15
N GLU A 655 -22.07 7.23 -27.58
CA GLU A 655 -23.48 7.40 -27.19
C GLU A 655 -23.66 7.20 -25.68
N PHE A 656 -22.97 6.23 -25.11
CA PHE A 656 -23.00 5.97 -23.66
C PHE A 656 -22.51 7.17 -22.83
N VAL A 657 -21.42 7.81 -23.23
CA VAL A 657 -20.92 9.02 -22.58
C VAL A 657 -21.89 10.20 -22.77
N ASP A 658 -22.49 10.34 -23.95
CA ASP A 658 -23.53 11.36 -24.20
C ASP A 658 -24.72 11.19 -23.27
N ASN A 659 -25.18 9.98 -23.04
CA ASN A 659 -26.29 9.70 -22.13
C ASN A 659 -25.94 10.08 -20.67
N ILE A 660 -24.69 9.83 -20.21
CA ILE A 660 -24.23 10.28 -18.89
C ILE A 660 -24.26 11.81 -18.83
N LEU A 661 -23.75 12.51 -19.85
CA LEU A 661 -23.69 13.98 -19.85
C LEU A 661 -25.06 14.64 -19.97
N ASN A 662 -26.05 13.95 -20.53
CA ASN A 662 -27.41 14.48 -20.66
C ASN A 662 -28.19 14.42 -19.35
N GLU A 663 -27.82 13.52 -18.44
CA GLU A 663 -28.47 13.34 -17.14
C GLU A 663 -27.43 13.05 -16.06
N LEU A 664 -26.92 14.09 -15.41
CA LEU A 664 -25.87 14.01 -14.42
C LEU A 664 -26.11 14.95 -13.22
N HIS A 665 -25.51 14.55 -12.10
CA HIS A 665 -25.32 15.38 -10.92
C HIS A 665 -23.81 15.54 -10.68
N VAL A 666 -23.38 16.77 -10.49
CA VAL A 666 -21.99 17.10 -10.18
C VAL A 666 -21.86 17.53 -8.73
N GLU A 667 -20.99 16.86 -7.99
CA GLU A 667 -20.53 17.28 -6.68
C GLU A 667 -19.07 17.72 -6.82
N LEU A 668 -18.79 18.99 -6.65
CA LEU A 668 -17.46 19.59 -6.77
C LEU A 668 -16.98 20.07 -5.41
N PHE A 669 -15.81 19.64 -4.97
CA PHE A 669 -15.15 20.11 -3.77
C PHE A 669 -13.77 20.66 -4.11
N VAL A 670 -13.54 21.95 -3.83
CA VAL A 670 -12.28 22.66 -4.03
C VAL A 670 -11.72 23.06 -2.66
N TYR A 671 -10.55 22.51 -2.34
CA TYR A 671 -9.92 22.66 -1.03
C TYR A 671 -8.43 22.93 -1.15
N GLY A 672 -7.88 23.68 -0.22
CA GLY A 672 -6.46 23.98 -0.10
C GLY A 672 -6.12 25.43 -0.40
N ASP A 673 -5.06 25.65 -1.16
CA ASP A 673 -4.60 27.00 -1.55
C ASP A 673 -5.42 27.56 -2.72
N TRP A 674 -6.73 27.59 -2.53
CA TRP A 674 -7.76 28.08 -3.45
C TRP A 674 -8.62 29.13 -2.76
N ASN A 675 -8.66 30.34 -3.26
CA ASN A 675 -9.65 31.31 -2.79
C ASN A 675 -11.03 31.04 -3.42
N LYS A 676 -12.07 31.67 -2.83
CA LYS A 676 -13.45 31.45 -3.25
C LYS A 676 -13.72 31.84 -4.71
N SER A 677 -13.14 32.95 -5.16
CA SER A 677 -13.28 33.41 -6.54
C SER A 677 -12.67 32.46 -7.55
N GLN A 678 -11.51 31.91 -7.25
CA GLN A 678 -10.85 30.90 -8.07
C GLN A 678 -11.67 29.59 -8.13
N ALA A 679 -12.23 29.15 -6.99
CA ALA A 679 -13.09 27.98 -6.94
C ALA A 679 -14.35 28.15 -7.81
N VAL A 680 -14.97 29.33 -7.79
CA VAL A 680 -16.12 29.66 -8.66
C VAL A 680 -15.68 29.67 -10.13
N GLY A 681 -14.53 30.24 -10.46
CA GLY A 681 -14.00 30.23 -11.84
C GLY A 681 -13.75 28.81 -12.34
N LEU A 682 -13.24 27.94 -11.49
CA LEU A 682 -13.05 26.52 -11.79
C LEU A 682 -14.39 25.81 -12.05
N ALA A 683 -15.40 26.10 -11.21
CA ALA A 683 -16.75 25.54 -11.35
C ALA A 683 -17.38 25.96 -12.70
N GLU A 684 -17.22 27.21 -13.12
CA GLU A 684 -17.72 27.67 -14.42
C GLU A 684 -17.03 26.95 -15.59
N THR A 685 -15.73 26.72 -15.51
CA THR A 685 -14.99 25.95 -16.52
C THR A 685 -15.52 24.53 -16.63
N ILE A 686 -15.76 23.87 -15.49
CA ILE A 686 -16.30 22.51 -15.41
C ILE A 686 -17.74 22.45 -15.95
N LYS A 687 -18.61 23.37 -15.53
CA LYS A 687 -20.01 23.42 -16.00
C LYS A 687 -20.09 23.55 -17.53
N ASN A 688 -19.23 24.39 -18.09
CA ASN A 688 -19.18 24.60 -19.55
C ASN A 688 -18.68 23.33 -20.28
N ALA A 689 -17.63 22.70 -19.77
CA ALA A 689 -17.07 21.49 -20.38
C ALA A 689 -18.04 20.29 -20.31
N LEU A 690 -18.73 20.12 -19.19
CA LEU A 690 -19.71 19.05 -18.98
C LEU A 690 -21.10 19.40 -19.53
N ARG A 691 -21.28 20.61 -20.07
CA ARG A 691 -22.57 21.09 -20.60
C ARG A 691 -23.72 21.03 -19.59
N VAL A 692 -23.42 21.31 -18.31
CA VAL A 692 -24.41 21.37 -17.24
C VAL A 692 -25.34 22.59 -17.47
N LYS A 693 -26.42 22.37 -18.16
CA LYS A 693 -27.47 23.39 -18.44
C LYS A 693 -28.80 22.91 -17.93
N ASN A 694 -29.34 23.55 -16.90
CA ASN A 694 -30.71 23.35 -16.40
C ASN A 694 -31.13 21.89 -16.24
N GLN A 695 -30.19 21.01 -15.92
CA GLN A 695 -30.48 19.60 -15.72
C GLN A 695 -31.14 19.42 -14.36
N ARG A 696 -32.22 18.73 -14.34
CA ARG A 696 -32.89 18.26 -13.13
C ARG A 696 -32.43 16.85 -12.89
N TYR A 697 -31.32 16.68 -12.19
CA TYR A 697 -30.90 15.36 -11.80
C TYR A 697 -30.58 15.33 -10.32
N GLU A 698 -31.14 14.33 -9.66
CA GLU A 698 -30.80 13.99 -8.29
C GLU A 698 -29.58 13.06 -8.28
N GLU A 699 -28.88 13.04 -7.19
CA GLU A 699 -27.75 12.16 -7.00
C GLU A 699 -28.15 10.69 -7.15
N SER A 700 -27.28 9.86 -7.72
CA SER A 700 -27.55 8.43 -7.92
C SER A 700 -27.74 7.70 -6.59
N LEU A 701 -28.76 6.84 -6.54
CA LEU A 701 -29.00 5.96 -5.40
C LEU A 701 -27.84 4.95 -5.29
N ARG A 702 -27.45 4.69 -4.04
CA ARG A 702 -26.42 3.70 -3.68
C ARG A 702 -27.03 2.62 -2.78
N PRO A 703 -27.75 1.64 -3.35
CA PRO A 703 -28.48 0.67 -2.57
C PRO A 703 -27.56 -0.22 -1.73
N LEU A 704 -27.97 -0.51 -0.52
CA LEU A 704 -27.35 -1.47 0.39
C LEU A 704 -28.39 -2.51 0.82
N VAL A 705 -28.08 -3.78 0.65
CA VAL A 705 -28.94 -4.86 1.12
C VAL A 705 -28.79 -5.00 2.64
N MET A 706 -29.89 -4.80 3.36
CA MET A 706 -29.90 -4.92 4.81
C MET A 706 -30.11 -6.38 5.23
N LEU A 707 -29.28 -6.87 6.16
CA LEU A 707 -29.44 -8.22 6.70
C LEU A 707 -30.72 -8.35 7.56
N GLY A 708 -31.09 -7.25 8.22
CA GLY A 708 -32.31 -7.19 9.06
C GLY A 708 -32.23 -8.15 10.26
N GLU A 709 -33.37 -8.59 10.75
CA GLU A 709 -33.54 -9.54 11.88
C GLU A 709 -33.73 -10.99 11.39
N ASN A 710 -33.08 -11.37 10.29
CA ASN A 710 -33.32 -12.66 9.65
C ASN A 710 -32.38 -13.78 10.09
N GLY A 711 -31.52 -13.53 11.09
CA GLY A 711 -30.56 -14.49 11.60
C GLY A 711 -29.29 -14.58 10.76
N THR A 712 -28.74 -15.77 10.67
CA THR A 712 -27.51 -16.02 9.93
C THR A 712 -27.80 -16.38 8.47
N PHE A 713 -27.09 -15.73 7.55
CA PHE A 713 -26.96 -16.15 6.15
C PHE A 713 -25.55 -16.69 5.90
N GLN A 714 -25.44 -17.65 4.99
CA GLN A 714 -24.12 -18.15 4.59
C GLN A 714 -24.04 -18.37 3.08
N ARG A 715 -22.81 -18.28 2.55
CA ARG A 715 -22.50 -18.62 1.17
C ARG A 715 -21.12 -19.22 1.03
N GLU A 716 -21.04 -20.36 0.34
CA GLU A 716 -19.79 -20.94 -0.09
C GLU A 716 -19.30 -20.25 -1.39
N VAL A 717 -18.01 -19.92 -1.43
CA VAL A 717 -17.31 -19.41 -2.61
C VAL A 717 -16.21 -20.39 -2.97
N HIS A 718 -16.22 -20.90 -4.18
CA HIS A 718 -15.20 -21.83 -4.63
C HIS A 718 -13.95 -21.06 -5.05
N CYS A 719 -12.93 -21.09 -4.19
CA CYS A 719 -11.60 -20.55 -4.46
C CYS A 719 -10.66 -21.73 -4.76
N ASN A 720 -10.14 -21.84 -5.93
CA ASN A 720 -9.21 -22.92 -6.30
C ASN A 720 -7.83 -22.71 -5.63
N GLN A 721 -7.79 -22.82 -4.29
CA GLN A 721 -6.64 -22.54 -3.43
C GLN A 721 -6.45 -23.65 -2.39
N ALA A 722 -5.21 -23.77 -1.87
CA ALA A 722 -4.89 -24.76 -0.84
C ALA A 722 -5.58 -24.44 0.49
N ASP A 723 -5.63 -23.18 0.85
CA ASP A 723 -6.16 -22.71 2.14
C ASP A 723 -7.67 -22.63 2.15
N SER A 724 -8.26 -22.95 3.30
CA SER A 724 -9.63 -22.60 3.64
C SER A 724 -9.71 -21.16 4.16
N ALA A 725 -10.87 -20.54 4.02
CA ALA A 725 -11.11 -19.22 4.58
C ALA A 725 -12.55 -19.01 5.04
N ILE A 726 -12.71 -18.12 6.00
CA ILE A 726 -14.01 -17.67 6.47
C ILE A 726 -13.99 -16.15 6.72
N VAL A 727 -15.08 -15.48 6.37
CA VAL A 727 -15.35 -14.06 6.69
C VAL A 727 -16.75 -13.98 7.29
N ILE A 728 -16.86 -13.40 8.47
CA ILE A 728 -18.14 -13.19 9.16
C ILE A 728 -18.37 -11.70 9.28
N TYR A 729 -19.51 -11.23 8.76
CA TYR A 729 -19.87 -9.82 8.75
C TYR A 729 -21.13 -9.55 9.54
N TYR A 730 -21.07 -8.54 10.41
CA TYR A 730 -22.17 -7.99 11.19
C TYR A 730 -22.48 -6.58 10.70
N GLN A 731 -23.74 -6.31 10.37
CA GLN A 731 -24.19 -5.03 9.84
C GLN A 731 -25.02 -4.30 10.88
N SER A 732 -24.75 -3.02 11.09
CA SER A 732 -25.62 -2.17 11.88
C SER A 732 -26.88 -1.81 11.10
N PRO A 733 -28.07 -1.93 11.69
CA PRO A 733 -29.30 -1.41 11.08
C PRO A 733 -29.33 0.13 11.07
N ASP A 734 -28.56 0.79 11.92
CA ASP A 734 -28.55 2.23 12.12
C ASP A 734 -27.25 2.87 11.64
N ILE A 735 -27.34 4.13 11.22
CA ILE A 735 -26.21 4.98 10.79
C ILE A 735 -25.85 6.05 11.85
N ASN A 736 -26.46 5.99 13.03
CA ASN A 736 -26.29 7.03 14.05
C ASN A 736 -24.91 6.94 14.74
N PRO A 737 -24.43 8.06 15.34
CA PRO A 737 -23.12 8.10 15.98
C PRO A 737 -22.91 7.09 17.12
N ARG A 738 -24.00 6.72 17.83
CA ARG A 738 -23.93 5.74 18.90
C ARG A 738 -23.63 4.34 18.38
N SER A 739 -24.27 3.93 17.28
CA SER A 739 -23.98 2.65 16.62
C SER A 739 -22.54 2.62 16.10
N ILE A 740 -22.06 3.71 15.50
CA ILE A 740 -20.66 3.81 15.06
C ILE A 740 -19.72 3.62 16.26
N ALA A 741 -20.00 4.27 17.40
CA ALA A 741 -19.16 4.14 18.60
C ALA A 741 -19.19 2.71 19.18
N LEU A 742 -20.36 2.05 19.21
CA LEU A 742 -20.51 0.67 19.70
C LEU A 742 -19.71 -0.33 18.86
N TYR A 743 -19.89 -0.30 17.53
CA TYR A 743 -19.17 -1.21 16.62
C TYR A 743 -17.65 -0.96 16.65
N SER A 744 -17.24 0.31 16.70
CA SER A 744 -15.82 0.68 16.77
C SER A 744 -15.17 0.23 18.06
N LEU A 745 -15.85 0.42 19.22
CA LEU A 745 -15.32 0.00 20.51
C LEU A 745 -15.32 -1.53 20.66
N ALA A 746 -16.35 -2.22 20.15
CA ALA A 746 -16.37 -3.67 20.14
C ALA A 746 -15.17 -4.25 19.36
N ASN A 747 -14.87 -3.72 18.17
CA ASN A 747 -13.70 -4.11 17.41
C ASN A 747 -12.40 -3.82 18.16
N HIS A 748 -12.27 -2.64 18.74
CA HIS A 748 -11.09 -2.25 19.51
C HIS A 748 -10.80 -3.17 20.71
N LEU A 749 -11.86 -3.58 21.45
CA LEU A 749 -11.74 -4.47 22.60
C LEU A 749 -11.46 -5.92 22.20
N MET A 750 -11.93 -6.33 21.02
CA MET A 750 -11.89 -7.72 20.56
C MET A 750 -10.60 -8.07 19.80
N SER A 751 -10.05 -7.14 19.04
CA SER A 751 -9.05 -7.41 17.99
C SER A 751 -7.83 -8.18 18.51
N ALA A 752 -7.19 -7.71 19.56
CA ALA A 752 -5.98 -8.35 20.10
C ALA A 752 -6.26 -9.72 20.73
N THR A 753 -7.39 -9.86 21.45
CA THR A 753 -7.77 -11.14 22.07
C THR A 753 -8.18 -12.17 21.05
N PHE A 754 -8.87 -11.77 20.00
CA PHE A 754 -9.22 -12.65 18.88
C PHE A 754 -7.98 -13.14 18.13
N PHE A 755 -7.09 -12.24 17.79
CA PHE A 755 -5.82 -12.59 17.15
C PHE A 755 -5.00 -13.57 18.01
N HIS A 756 -4.87 -13.29 19.31
CA HIS A 756 -4.13 -14.16 20.22
C HIS A 756 -4.77 -15.55 20.32
N GLU A 757 -6.09 -15.63 20.51
CA GLU A 757 -6.79 -16.92 20.66
C GLU A 757 -6.71 -17.78 19.40
N ILE A 758 -7.05 -17.18 18.24
CA ILE A 758 -7.17 -17.95 16.99
C ILE A 758 -5.79 -18.22 16.35
N ARG A 759 -4.93 -17.19 16.27
CA ARG A 759 -3.62 -17.33 15.64
C ARG A 759 -2.57 -17.93 16.55
N THR A 760 -2.38 -17.33 17.73
CA THR A 760 -1.23 -17.66 18.60
C THR A 760 -1.47 -18.94 19.39
N LYS A 761 -2.65 -19.06 20.00
CA LYS A 761 -2.96 -20.18 20.90
C LYS A 761 -3.45 -21.41 20.14
N GLN A 762 -4.44 -21.26 19.25
CA GLN A 762 -5.01 -22.38 18.51
C GLN A 762 -4.30 -22.64 17.17
N GLN A 763 -3.48 -21.71 16.68
CA GLN A 763 -2.70 -21.84 15.42
C GLN A 763 -3.55 -22.19 14.20
N LEU A 764 -4.77 -21.67 14.13
CA LEU A 764 -5.70 -21.99 13.07
C LEU A 764 -5.39 -21.29 11.75
N GLY A 765 -4.60 -20.22 11.77
CA GLY A 765 -4.22 -19.54 10.54
C GLY A 765 -3.23 -18.38 10.76
N TYR A 766 -2.59 -17.96 9.69
CA TYR A 766 -1.70 -16.79 9.71
C TYR A 766 -2.46 -15.48 9.49
N MET A 767 -3.40 -15.46 8.54
CA MET A 767 -4.29 -14.32 8.32
C MET A 767 -5.51 -14.42 9.23
N VAL A 768 -5.43 -13.74 10.35
CA VAL A 768 -6.47 -13.68 11.37
C VAL A 768 -6.68 -12.24 11.77
N GLY A 769 -7.91 -11.79 11.85
CA GLY A 769 -8.17 -10.43 12.30
C GLY A 769 -9.64 -10.08 12.43
N THR A 770 -9.85 -8.91 13.00
CA THR A 770 -11.14 -8.23 13.06
C THR A 770 -11.00 -6.81 12.51
N GLY A 771 -12.09 -6.23 12.04
CA GLY A 771 -12.06 -4.87 11.51
C GLY A 771 -13.41 -4.20 11.48
N ASN A 772 -13.39 -2.87 11.45
CA ASN A 772 -14.57 -2.08 11.11
C ASN A 772 -14.70 -2.00 9.59
N LEU A 773 -15.83 -2.39 9.08
CA LEU A 773 -16.14 -2.35 7.65
C LEU A 773 -17.50 -1.69 7.42
N PRO A 774 -17.58 -0.36 7.47
CA PRO A 774 -18.83 0.32 7.15
C PRO A 774 -19.14 0.18 5.66
N LEU A 775 -20.38 -0.12 5.33
CA LEU A 775 -20.90 -0.15 3.97
C LEU A 775 -22.04 0.86 3.84
N ASN A 776 -21.95 1.76 2.86
CA ASN A 776 -22.93 2.81 2.58
C ASN A 776 -23.41 3.49 3.88
N ARG A 777 -22.50 3.99 4.71
CA ARG A 777 -22.71 4.65 6.03
C ARG A 777 -23.10 3.73 7.19
N HIS A 778 -23.58 2.51 6.94
CA HIS A 778 -23.92 1.57 8.02
C HIS A 778 -22.64 1.00 8.64
N PRO A 779 -22.43 1.14 9.96
CA PRO A 779 -21.30 0.49 10.62
C PRO A 779 -21.34 -1.02 10.41
N GLY A 780 -20.16 -1.62 10.29
CA GLY A 780 -20.02 -3.05 10.17
C GLY A 780 -18.81 -3.57 10.93
N LEU A 781 -18.91 -4.77 11.45
CA LEU A 781 -17.84 -5.50 12.08
C LEU A 781 -17.56 -6.77 11.28
N VAL A 782 -16.31 -7.02 11.00
CA VAL A 782 -15.87 -8.22 10.27
C VAL A 782 -14.85 -9.00 11.09
N LEU A 783 -14.98 -10.34 11.07
CA LEU A 783 -13.98 -11.29 11.56
C LEU A 783 -13.57 -12.17 10.40
N TYR A 784 -12.28 -12.45 10.27
CA TYR A 784 -11.79 -13.28 9.17
C TYR A 784 -10.63 -14.17 9.60
N VAL A 785 -10.58 -15.37 9.01
CA VAL A 785 -9.49 -16.34 9.18
C VAL A 785 -9.22 -17.00 7.84
N GLN A 786 -7.95 -17.10 7.46
CA GLN A 786 -7.47 -17.97 6.39
C GLN A 786 -6.52 -18.99 6.99
N SER A 787 -6.77 -20.27 6.71
CA SER A 787 -6.11 -21.40 7.35
C SER A 787 -5.56 -22.39 6.33
N PRO A 788 -4.31 -22.83 6.46
CA PRO A 788 -3.76 -23.90 5.65
C PRO A 788 -4.16 -25.31 6.13
N ASN A 789 -4.72 -25.46 7.34
CA ASN A 789 -4.87 -26.76 8.00
C ASN A 789 -6.24 -27.01 8.64
N ALA A 790 -7.19 -26.09 8.54
CA ALA A 790 -8.52 -26.24 9.13
C ALA A 790 -9.63 -26.03 8.11
N ALA A 791 -10.70 -26.82 8.20
CA ALA A 791 -11.90 -26.65 7.38
C ALA A 791 -12.72 -25.42 7.84
N PRO A 792 -13.56 -24.83 6.98
CA PRO A 792 -14.43 -23.71 7.37
C PRO A 792 -15.33 -24.00 8.57
N ILE A 793 -15.75 -25.24 8.74
CA ILE A 793 -16.59 -25.66 9.88
C ILE A 793 -15.82 -25.55 11.20
N ASP A 794 -14.54 -25.93 11.21
CA ASP A 794 -13.68 -25.82 12.38
C ASP A 794 -13.36 -24.38 12.71
N LEU A 795 -13.10 -23.58 11.66
CA LEU A 795 -12.87 -22.14 11.80
C LEU A 795 -14.10 -21.42 12.37
N LEU A 796 -15.30 -21.75 11.88
CA LEU A 796 -16.53 -21.20 12.41
C LEU A 796 -16.74 -21.59 13.88
N SER A 797 -16.48 -22.85 14.21
CA SER A 797 -16.60 -23.35 15.59
C SER A 797 -15.67 -22.57 16.54
N ALA A 798 -14.42 -22.38 16.15
CA ALA A 798 -13.45 -21.63 16.97
C ALA A 798 -13.85 -20.15 17.12
N ILE A 799 -14.33 -19.51 16.05
CA ILE A 799 -14.82 -18.13 16.10
C ILE A 799 -16.08 -18.02 16.99
N ASP A 800 -17.01 -18.96 16.85
CA ASP A 800 -18.24 -18.96 17.62
C ASP A 800 -17.99 -19.22 19.12
N GLU A 801 -17.04 -20.10 19.45
CA GLU A 801 -16.57 -20.29 20.83
C GLU A 801 -15.98 -19.01 21.41
N PHE A 802 -15.12 -18.33 20.65
CA PHE A 802 -14.58 -17.04 21.05
C PHE A 802 -15.68 -16.01 21.29
N LEU A 803 -16.61 -15.84 20.37
CA LEU A 803 -17.70 -14.87 20.48
C LEU A 803 -18.66 -15.20 21.62
N ASN A 804 -18.91 -16.49 21.90
CA ASN A 804 -19.70 -16.92 23.04
C ASN A 804 -19.04 -16.58 24.38
N ALA A 805 -17.71 -16.60 24.44
CA ALA A 805 -16.94 -16.31 25.64
C ALA A 805 -16.57 -14.83 25.80
N PHE A 806 -16.61 -14.02 24.74
CA PHE A 806 -16.04 -12.67 24.73
C PHE A 806 -16.66 -11.73 25.79
N TYR A 807 -17.94 -11.86 26.09
CA TYR A 807 -18.56 -11.08 27.17
C TYR A 807 -17.91 -11.31 28.55
N MET A 808 -17.33 -12.50 28.79
CA MET A 808 -16.61 -12.82 29.99
C MET A 808 -15.34 -11.96 30.13
N VAL A 809 -14.64 -11.78 29.01
CA VAL A 809 -13.47 -10.88 28.96
C VAL A 809 -13.87 -9.47 29.38
N LEU A 810 -15.04 -8.98 28.93
CA LEU A 810 -15.55 -7.66 29.29
C LEU A 810 -15.96 -7.56 30.76
N LEU A 811 -16.48 -8.64 31.34
CA LEU A 811 -16.79 -8.72 32.78
C LEU A 811 -15.56 -8.67 33.67
N GLU A 812 -14.45 -9.26 33.22
CA GLU A 812 -13.18 -9.30 33.95
C GLU A 812 -12.40 -7.98 33.91
N LEU A 813 -12.70 -7.08 32.96
CA LEU A 813 -12.08 -5.77 32.91
C LEU A 813 -12.40 -4.95 34.17
N ASN A 814 -11.37 -4.47 34.84
CA ASN A 814 -11.56 -3.48 35.89
C ASN A 814 -11.86 -2.10 35.31
N GLU A 815 -12.29 -1.15 36.14
CA GLU A 815 -12.67 0.18 35.67
C GLU A 815 -11.51 0.92 35.00
N TYR A 816 -10.29 0.77 35.50
CA TYR A 816 -9.10 1.38 34.90
C TYR A 816 -8.86 0.84 33.48
N GLN A 817 -8.92 -0.48 33.30
CA GLN A 817 -8.72 -1.12 31.99
C GLN A 817 -9.82 -0.71 31.02
N TRP A 818 -11.07 -0.64 31.47
CA TRP A 818 -12.21 -0.18 30.67
C TRP A 818 -12.00 1.25 30.17
N GLN A 819 -11.67 2.18 31.07
CA GLN A 819 -11.44 3.58 30.72
C GLN A 819 -10.20 3.76 29.85
N SER A 820 -9.15 3.00 30.10
CA SER A 820 -7.93 3.01 29.27
C SER A 820 -8.22 2.56 27.84
N SER A 821 -9.02 1.52 27.64
CA SER A 821 -9.38 1.03 26.30
C SER A 821 -10.23 2.05 25.56
N LYS A 822 -11.22 2.64 26.22
CA LYS A 822 -12.03 3.74 25.64
C LYS A 822 -11.14 4.93 25.25
N LYS A 823 -10.20 5.31 26.12
CA LYS A 823 -9.28 6.42 25.87
C LYS A 823 -8.37 6.13 24.69
N GLY A 824 -7.89 4.88 24.54
CA GLY A 824 -7.11 4.44 23.39
C GLY A 824 -7.84 4.64 22.07
N LEU A 825 -9.07 4.16 21.98
CA LEU A 825 -9.93 4.35 20.81
C LEU A 825 -10.27 5.83 20.58
N TRP A 826 -10.61 6.56 21.66
CA TRP A 826 -10.89 7.99 21.60
C TRP A 826 -9.73 8.77 20.98
N ASN A 827 -8.50 8.53 21.45
CA ASN A 827 -7.30 9.15 20.90
C ASN A 827 -7.09 8.80 19.43
N GLN A 828 -7.37 7.57 19.04
CA GLN A 828 -7.25 7.13 17.64
C GLN A 828 -8.23 7.86 16.73
N ILE A 829 -9.50 7.99 17.13
CA ILE A 829 -10.54 8.69 16.35
C ILE A 829 -10.29 10.21 16.37
N ALA A 830 -9.88 10.77 17.51
CA ALA A 830 -9.64 12.19 17.70
C ALA A 830 -8.34 12.70 17.06
N THR A 831 -7.48 11.78 16.54
CA THR A 831 -6.23 12.17 15.90
C THR A 831 -6.52 13.20 14.80
N PRO A 832 -5.92 14.41 14.88
CA PRO A 832 -6.12 15.44 13.86
C PRO A 832 -5.51 15.04 12.53
N ASP A 833 -6.03 15.61 11.47
CA ASP A 833 -5.42 15.47 10.15
C ASP A 833 -4.05 16.13 10.15
N ASN A 834 -3.02 15.40 9.76
CA ASN A 834 -1.63 15.87 9.80
C ASN A 834 -1.21 16.62 8.52
N ASN A 835 -1.97 16.49 7.45
CA ASN A 835 -1.64 17.10 6.18
C ASN A 835 -2.91 17.42 5.37
N LEU A 836 -2.72 18.22 4.34
CA LEU A 836 -3.79 18.66 3.45
C LEU A 836 -4.52 17.50 2.78
N ARG A 837 -3.81 16.46 2.35
CA ARG A 837 -4.40 15.32 1.67
C ARG A 837 -5.34 14.52 2.59
N SER A 838 -4.92 14.23 3.80
CA SER A 838 -5.75 13.47 4.76
C SER A 838 -6.99 14.26 5.16
N ARG A 839 -6.86 15.58 5.36
CA ARG A 839 -8.01 16.46 5.64
C ARG A 839 -8.97 16.55 4.46
N ALA A 840 -8.44 16.72 3.25
CA ALA A 840 -9.24 16.74 2.03
C ALA A 840 -10.07 15.46 1.87
N GLN A 841 -9.45 14.30 2.06
CA GLN A 841 -10.13 13.02 1.97
C GLN A 841 -11.23 12.87 3.02
N ARG A 842 -10.96 13.24 4.27
CA ARG A 842 -11.97 13.19 5.35
C ARG A 842 -13.15 14.08 5.05
N LEU A 843 -12.91 15.32 4.60
CA LEU A 843 -13.97 16.27 4.25
C LEU A 843 -14.78 15.78 3.03
N TRP A 844 -14.11 15.22 2.04
CA TRP A 844 -14.77 14.62 0.87
C TRP A 844 -15.66 13.43 1.26
N VAL A 845 -15.19 12.56 2.13
CA VAL A 845 -15.97 11.45 2.66
C VAL A 845 -17.18 11.97 3.46
N ALA A 846 -17.02 13.04 4.24
CA ALA A 846 -18.14 13.67 4.96
C ALA A 846 -19.22 14.19 4.00
N ILE A 847 -18.82 14.85 2.89
CA ILE A 847 -19.77 15.29 1.84
C ILE A 847 -20.50 14.07 1.25
N GLY A 848 -19.78 13.02 0.90
CA GLY A 848 -20.35 11.79 0.37
C GLY A 848 -21.30 11.09 1.33
N ASN A 849 -21.00 11.13 2.63
CA ASN A 849 -21.84 10.58 3.71
C ASN A 849 -22.98 11.50 4.16
N LYS A 850 -23.18 12.64 3.49
CA LYS A 850 -24.20 13.65 3.83
C LYS A 850 -24.03 14.29 5.22
N ASP A 851 -22.81 14.24 5.77
CA ASP A 851 -22.45 15.00 6.97
C ASP A 851 -22.10 16.45 6.58
N HIS A 852 -23.08 17.22 6.17
CA HIS A 852 -22.91 18.61 5.73
C HIS A 852 -22.60 19.58 6.87
N GLU A 853 -22.71 19.13 8.12
CA GLU A 853 -22.25 19.86 9.30
C GLU A 853 -20.77 19.56 9.62
N PHE A 854 -20.20 18.52 9.03
CA PHE A 854 -18.81 18.08 9.23
C PHE A 854 -18.47 17.78 10.69
N ASN A 855 -19.42 17.26 11.46
CA ASN A 855 -19.30 17.03 12.90
C ASN A 855 -19.63 15.59 13.35
N GLN A 856 -19.81 14.64 12.41
CA GLN A 856 -20.10 13.25 12.76
C GLN A 856 -19.00 12.65 13.65
N ARG A 857 -17.74 12.95 13.36
CA ARG A 857 -16.61 12.49 14.18
C ARG A 857 -16.73 12.96 15.64
N ASP A 858 -17.04 14.22 15.86
CA ASP A 858 -17.19 14.80 17.19
C ASP A 858 -18.36 14.17 17.94
N LYS A 859 -19.49 13.95 17.26
CA LYS A 859 -20.65 13.22 17.81
C LYS A 859 -20.30 11.79 18.21
N VAL A 860 -19.54 11.07 17.38
CA VAL A 860 -19.06 9.72 17.71
C VAL A 860 -18.14 9.74 18.94
N LEU A 861 -17.25 10.73 19.06
CA LEU A 861 -16.38 10.89 20.24
C LEU A 861 -17.18 11.17 21.52
N GLU A 862 -18.22 11.97 21.44
CA GLU A 862 -19.13 12.22 22.58
C GLU A 862 -19.86 10.95 23.00
N GLU A 863 -20.40 10.21 22.03
CA GLU A 863 -21.06 8.93 22.29
C GLU A 863 -20.10 7.91 22.90
N LEU A 864 -18.89 7.78 22.34
CA LEU A 864 -17.85 6.90 22.88
C LEU A 864 -17.53 7.22 24.34
N LYS A 865 -17.44 8.52 24.68
CA LYS A 865 -17.17 8.96 26.07
C LYS A 865 -18.28 8.51 27.03
N SER A 866 -19.53 8.53 26.60
CA SER A 866 -20.70 8.18 27.40
C SER A 866 -20.96 6.67 27.51
N LEU A 867 -20.38 5.82 26.64
CA LEU A 867 -20.60 4.38 26.64
C LEU A 867 -20.15 3.73 27.94
N THR A 868 -21.02 2.89 28.48
CA THR A 868 -20.74 2.10 29.69
C THR A 868 -20.37 0.67 29.34
N ARG A 869 -19.62 0.03 30.25
CA ARG A 869 -19.25 -1.39 30.12
C ARG A 869 -20.49 -2.29 30.02
N SER A 870 -21.54 -1.97 30.80
CA SER A 870 -22.80 -2.74 30.77
C SER A 870 -23.52 -2.66 29.41
N GLU A 871 -23.48 -1.50 28.75
CA GLU A 871 -24.01 -1.35 27.40
C GLU A 871 -23.22 -2.17 26.37
N MET A 872 -21.90 -2.15 26.48
CA MET A 872 -21.02 -2.96 25.61
C MET A 872 -21.28 -4.46 25.80
N ILE A 873 -21.44 -4.93 27.04
CA ILE A 873 -21.79 -6.33 27.32
C ILE A 873 -23.14 -6.68 26.70
N ARG A 874 -24.15 -5.82 26.85
CA ARG A 874 -25.45 -6.02 26.20
C ARG A 874 -25.33 -6.08 24.68
N PHE A 875 -24.57 -5.17 24.09
CA PHE A 875 -24.31 -5.16 22.65
C PHE A 875 -23.66 -6.48 22.18
N VAL A 876 -22.59 -6.93 22.83
CA VAL A 876 -21.93 -8.19 22.51
C VAL A 876 -22.89 -9.38 22.61
N VAL A 877 -23.69 -9.45 23.66
CA VAL A 877 -24.63 -10.56 23.88
C VAL A 877 -25.77 -10.54 22.87
N SER A 878 -26.29 -9.37 22.51
CA SER A 878 -27.45 -9.27 21.60
C SER A 878 -27.08 -9.30 20.12
N VAL A 879 -25.92 -8.74 19.74
CA VAL A 879 -25.55 -8.55 18.34
C VAL A 879 -24.52 -9.58 17.87
N LEU A 880 -23.50 -9.88 18.69
CA LEU A 880 -22.36 -10.69 18.24
C LEU A 880 -22.45 -12.17 18.64
N LYS A 881 -23.23 -12.51 19.65
CA LYS A 881 -23.35 -13.89 20.10
C LYS A 881 -23.98 -14.76 19.00
N PRO A 882 -23.37 -15.89 18.62
CA PRO A 882 -23.79 -16.67 17.44
C PRO A 882 -25.27 -17.05 17.43
N ARG A 883 -25.83 -17.36 18.60
CA ARG A 883 -27.25 -17.75 18.74
C ARG A 883 -28.26 -16.64 18.40
N THR A 884 -27.89 -15.39 18.60
CA THR A 884 -28.79 -14.21 18.44
C THR A 884 -28.38 -13.31 17.29
N ALA A 885 -27.25 -13.62 16.64
CA ALA A 885 -26.65 -12.77 15.64
C ALA A 885 -27.44 -12.74 14.32
N ASN A 886 -27.58 -11.55 13.76
CA ASN A 886 -27.91 -11.35 12.34
C ASN A 886 -26.60 -11.10 11.61
N ARG A 887 -26.12 -12.10 10.86
CA ARG A 887 -24.78 -12.07 10.26
C ARG A 887 -24.73 -12.74 8.90
N LEU A 888 -23.73 -12.35 8.10
CA LEU A 888 -23.41 -12.99 6.84
C LEU A 888 -22.07 -13.72 6.96
N ILE A 889 -22.06 -15.02 6.66
CA ILE A 889 -20.88 -15.87 6.66
C ILE A 889 -20.51 -16.19 5.21
N MET A 890 -19.32 -15.78 4.81
CA MET A 890 -18.71 -16.17 3.55
C MET A 890 -17.61 -17.19 3.85
N HIS A 891 -17.54 -18.27 3.11
CA HIS A 891 -16.53 -19.31 3.36
C HIS A 891 -16.06 -20.00 2.08
N SER A 892 -14.86 -20.56 2.14
CA SER A 892 -14.27 -21.34 1.06
C SER A 892 -13.47 -22.51 1.63
N LYS A 893 -13.65 -23.69 1.07
CA LYS A 893 -12.90 -24.89 1.40
C LYS A 893 -11.55 -24.90 0.68
N GLY A 894 -10.47 -25.16 1.39
CA GLY A 894 -9.16 -25.43 0.81
C GLY A 894 -9.14 -26.77 0.08
N SER A 895 -8.10 -27.01 -0.73
CA SER A 895 -8.02 -28.24 -1.57
C SER A 895 -8.03 -29.53 -0.76
N GLU A 896 -7.48 -29.55 0.45
CA GLU A 896 -7.46 -30.72 1.35
C GLU A 896 -8.78 -30.91 2.13
N HIS A 897 -9.69 -29.95 2.08
CA HIS A 897 -10.93 -29.92 2.84
C HIS A 897 -12.20 -30.00 1.98
N GLN A 898 -12.08 -30.36 0.71
CA GLN A 898 -13.22 -30.43 -0.21
C GLN A 898 -14.30 -31.44 0.23
N ASP A 899 -13.87 -32.55 0.84
CA ASP A 899 -14.76 -33.58 1.33
C ASP A 899 -15.30 -33.36 2.75
N ASP A 900 -14.84 -32.30 3.43
CA ASP A 900 -15.28 -31.95 4.77
C ASP A 900 -16.74 -31.47 4.76
N PRO A 901 -17.47 -31.63 5.89
CA PRO A 901 -18.86 -31.20 5.97
C PRO A 901 -19.05 -29.73 5.58
N CYS A 902 -20.15 -29.45 4.88
CA CYS A 902 -20.58 -28.08 4.64
C CYS A 902 -21.08 -27.42 5.94
N LEU A 903 -21.05 -26.09 5.97
CA LEU A 903 -21.63 -25.38 7.10
C LEU A 903 -23.15 -25.64 7.16
N ASP A 904 -23.59 -26.14 8.30
CA ASP A 904 -25.02 -26.33 8.61
C ASP A 904 -25.47 -25.22 9.58
N VAL A 905 -25.43 -23.98 9.13
CA VAL A 905 -25.78 -22.81 9.93
C VAL A 905 -26.50 -21.77 9.10
N GLY A 906 -27.67 -21.35 9.55
CA GLY A 906 -28.44 -20.30 8.90
C GLY A 906 -29.00 -20.67 7.54
N LEU A 907 -29.31 -19.66 6.73
CA LEU A 907 -29.87 -19.82 5.39
C LEU A 907 -28.77 -19.68 4.34
N GLU A 908 -28.66 -20.66 3.46
CA GLU A 908 -27.74 -20.59 2.34
C GLU A 908 -28.22 -19.62 1.26
N ILE A 909 -27.31 -18.78 0.76
CA ILE A 909 -27.53 -17.89 -0.37
C ILE A 909 -27.18 -18.65 -1.65
N GLY A 910 -28.18 -19.27 -2.29
CA GLY A 910 -27.96 -19.96 -3.58
C GLY A 910 -27.81 -19.00 -4.74
N SER A 911 -28.70 -18.01 -4.86
CA SER A 911 -28.64 -16.96 -5.90
C SER A 911 -28.48 -15.58 -5.26
N VAL A 912 -27.52 -14.80 -5.73
CA VAL A 912 -27.30 -13.42 -5.29
C VAL A 912 -28.49 -12.55 -5.71
N GLU A 913 -28.95 -12.71 -6.95
CA GLU A 913 -30.07 -11.93 -7.49
C GLU A 913 -31.36 -12.18 -6.68
N GLU A 914 -31.71 -13.44 -6.42
CA GLU A 914 -32.88 -13.78 -5.59
C GLU A 914 -32.72 -13.26 -4.16
N PHE A 915 -31.52 -13.30 -3.62
CA PHE A 915 -31.21 -12.76 -2.29
C PHE A 915 -31.41 -11.26 -2.23
N GLN A 916 -30.96 -10.52 -3.24
CA GLN A 916 -31.12 -9.06 -3.33
C GLN A 916 -32.56 -8.62 -3.57
N LEU A 917 -33.36 -9.44 -4.25
CA LEU A 917 -34.78 -9.15 -4.55
C LEU A 917 -35.74 -9.55 -3.43
N ARG A 918 -35.28 -10.21 -2.35
CA ARG A 918 -36.16 -10.55 -1.21
C ARG A 918 -36.75 -9.29 -0.58
N PRO A 919 -38.04 -9.32 -0.14
CA PRO A 919 -38.62 -8.20 0.58
C PRO A 919 -37.81 -7.89 1.85
N ARG A 920 -37.14 -6.77 1.86
CA ARG A 920 -36.30 -6.28 2.94
C ARG A 920 -36.31 -4.78 2.95
N ASP A 921 -35.93 -4.24 4.08
CA ASP A 921 -35.56 -2.84 4.12
C ASP A 921 -34.23 -2.69 3.35
N VAL A 922 -34.28 -1.92 2.27
CA VAL A 922 -33.10 -1.54 1.48
C VAL A 922 -32.85 -0.07 1.78
N ASP A 923 -31.67 0.24 2.29
CA ASP A 923 -31.24 1.63 2.35
C ASP A 923 -30.86 2.09 0.94
N LEU A 924 -31.56 3.07 0.44
CA LEU A 924 -31.33 3.63 -0.90
C LEU A 924 -30.30 4.78 -0.90
N GLY A 925 -29.68 5.07 0.24
CA GLY A 925 -28.58 6.03 0.34
C GLY A 925 -29.01 7.38 0.85
#